data_c30215f24ff9b3add1b717e081bba65b
#
_entry.id   c30215f24ff9b3add1b717e081bba65b
#
_cell.length_a   1.000
_cell.length_b   1.000
_cell.length_c   1.000
_cell.angle_alpha   90.00
_cell.angle_beta   90.00
_cell.angle_gamma   90.00
#
_symmetry.space_group_name_H-M   'P 1'
#
loop_
_entity.id
_entity.type
_entity.pdbx_description
1 polymer ?
#
loop_
_entity_poly.entity_id
_entity_poly.type
_entity_poly.pdbx_seq_one_letter_code
_entity_poly.pdbx_strand_id
1 'polypeptide(L)'
;MGRIITLLIVFLASIASKSLANTPNQDTDVKGKVVNQDNQPVASASVYLMSASANVLIKSAVTDDQGNYVIIKAPKGSYYIEVTSVGYSQGKSAVFELGDNTYQVEDIKLTSSSQAIEAVTVQGQLPLVQNVNGKLVLNVENSAVAAGNNALEVIKRAPGVSVDKDDNLQLMGQQGVNVTIDGRQTFMTGDQLANFLKSTDGSQIKSVEVSTTRTAKDDAEGAVGTINIVLKKNRTEGFNGTFVASAAHGKYPRGNTSLNLNYKKNNTTLFGSYGYTNEKQLNELDLDREIENAGVTKYFSQKADMLEKSQNHNYRVGIEQKTSEMNTMLFQVSGNNYMEDSENSSVTNIGFTPTSVDTILRSPTTADMGLKRMSLNFNNEYKIDTLGAKLTLDLDWSMFKNRSNMDYRYRTENPSGNLFYPEELERSNMPTDIDIYVGKLDYVKPFKKGTLEAGLKYSNVKSDNNMLFEKMEDDVWENVLTRSNHFVYTEQISAGYLDYSKAFGKWNAKVGVRAEYTISDGHSITADTKVKRDYLDFFPSVNIGYNMNENHVLSLSYAKKVSRPNYRFLNPFRYYIDKLTYQLGNPYVNPQYTHGFTLNYTLKQMFNFTLGTDITNDAMVESMGQDAETNTTWVTRENLGKSLTSYLNMNIPLRVGNVWSMNNNITGIYMHFKGPIAGYEIDQGSFFVQANSMHTFKFSPQWSAEAAINGNTPFVYNLFKIHARIGVDVGATYNFKDQKSSLKLAVTDAFRSNRNNLSTDFHEFQSKIRQYHDNQTVRLTYTYKFGNLKQQIRKKDSNNEEKDRAAN
;
A
#
# COMPACT_ATOMS: atom_id res chain seq x y z
N MET A 1 -16.69 -28.65 0.82
CA MET A 1 -17.25 -27.31 0.50
C MET A 1 -18.68 -27.09 1.02
N GLY A 2 -19.64 -27.98 0.81
CA GLY A 2 -21.04 -27.79 1.28
C GLY A 2 -21.20 -27.56 2.80
N ARG A 3 -20.45 -28.27 3.64
CA ARG A 3 -20.58 -28.17 5.12
C ARG A 3 -20.04 -26.87 5.72
N ILE A 4 -19.07 -26.22 5.08
CA ILE A 4 -18.49 -24.92 5.54
C ILE A 4 -19.42 -23.78 5.15
N ILE A 5 -20.04 -23.83 3.99
CA ILE A 5 -21.03 -22.84 3.53
C ILE A 5 -22.28 -22.91 4.42
N THR A 6 -22.71 -24.11 4.81
CA THR A 6 -23.86 -24.28 5.72
C THR A 6 -23.57 -23.75 7.13
N LEU A 7 -22.34 -23.93 7.65
CA LEU A 7 -21.94 -23.36 8.94
C LEU A 7 -21.86 -21.82 8.92
N LEU A 8 -21.42 -21.25 7.80
CA LEU A 8 -21.34 -19.78 7.63
C LEU A 8 -22.74 -19.16 7.52
N ILE A 9 -23.67 -19.82 6.83
CA ILE A 9 -25.08 -19.37 6.73
C ILE A 9 -25.77 -19.49 8.10
N VAL A 10 -25.52 -20.55 8.86
CA VAL A 10 -26.07 -20.72 10.23
C VAL A 10 -25.48 -19.70 11.20
N PHE A 11 -24.19 -19.34 11.07
CA PHE A 11 -23.58 -18.31 11.89
C PHE A 11 -24.13 -16.91 11.57
N LEU A 12 -24.34 -16.59 10.30
CA LEU A 12 -24.99 -15.34 9.86
C LEU A 12 -26.48 -15.27 10.27
N ALA A 13 -27.18 -16.39 10.23
CA ALA A 13 -28.59 -16.47 10.66
C ALA A 13 -28.72 -16.33 12.19
N SER A 14 -27.77 -16.82 12.98
CA SER A 14 -27.79 -16.69 14.46
C SER A 14 -27.48 -15.26 14.94
N ILE A 15 -26.78 -14.44 14.13
CA ILE A 15 -26.56 -13.03 14.42
C ILE A 15 -27.82 -12.19 14.09
N ALA A 16 -28.59 -12.59 13.07
CA ALA A 16 -29.82 -11.88 12.68
C ALA A 16 -30.98 -12.08 13.68
N SER A 17 -30.99 -13.17 14.44
CA SER A 17 -32.11 -13.51 15.32
C SER A 17 -32.07 -12.89 16.74
N LYS A 18 -31.01 -12.15 17.11
CA LYS A 18 -30.94 -11.44 18.40
C LYS A 18 -31.19 -9.92 18.32
N SER A 19 -31.58 -9.42 17.15
CA SER A 19 -31.78 -7.97 16.93
C SER A 19 -33.26 -7.50 17.02
N LEU A 20 -34.17 -8.33 17.48
CA LEU A 20 -35.60 -8.00 17.58
C LEU A 20 -36.08 -7.97 19.04
N ALA A 21 -35.54 -7.07 19.84
CA ALA A 21 -36.17 -6.61 21.06
C ALA A 21 -35.66 -5.19 21.39
N ASN A 22 -36.01 -4.22 20.56
CA ASN A 22 -36.01 -2.83 21.00
C ASN A 22 -37.48 -2.42 21.23
N THR A 23 -37.85 -2.23 22.47
CA THR A 23 -39.02 -1.45 22.88
C THR A 23 -38.94 -0.07 22.20
N PRO A 24 -40.03 0.47 21.63
CA PRO A 24 -40.01 1.80 21.06
C PRO A 24 -39.72 2.79 22.18
N ASN A 25 -38.55 3.44 22.16
CA ASN A 25 -38.32 4.65 22.93
C ASN A 25 -39.32 5.69 22.39
N GLN A 26 -40.24 6.16 23.25
CA GLN A 26 -41.09 7.30 22.93
C GLN A 26 -40.18 8.53 22.90
N ASP A 27 -39.81 8.98 21.73
CA ASP A 27 -39.08 10.21 21.50
C ASP A 27 -40.02 11.41 21.75
N THR A 28 -39.54 12.45 22.40
CA THR A 28 -40.35 13.61 22.84
C THR A 28 -39.76 14.90 22.24
N ASP A 29 -40.62 15.91 22.05
CA ASP A 29 -40.21 17.20 21.50
C ASP A 29 -39.70 18.14 22.60
N VAL A 30 -38.66 18.96 22.28
CA VAL A 30 -38.19 20.07 23.08
C VAL A 30 -38.47 21.38 22.37
N LYS A 31 -39.17 22.32 23.00
CA LYS A 31 -39.57 23.62 22.46
C LYS A 31 -39.00 24.76 23.31
N GLY A 32 -38.80 25.91 22.69
CA GLY A 32 -38.38 27.10 23.38
C GLY A 32 -38.31 28.32 22.47
N LYS A 33 -37.88 29.46 23.03
CA LYS A 33 -37.72 30.71 22.33
C LYS A 33 -36.38 31.35 22.64
N VAL A 34 -35.84 32.04 21.65
CA VAL A 34 -34.60 32.82 21.76
C VAL A 34 -34.90 34.30 21.53
N VAL A 35 -34.48 35.12 22.49
CA VAL A 35 -34.71 36.59 22.47
C VAL A 35 -33.40 37.35 22.73
N ASN A 36 -33.34 38.59 22.32
CA ASN A 36 -32.20 39.47 22.64
C ASN A 36 -32.43 40.17 24.03
N GLN A 37 -31.54 41.08 24.44
CA GLN A 37 -31.61 41.80 25.69
C GLN A 37 -32.88 42.64 25.83
N ASP A 38 -33.43 43.09 24.70
CA ASP A 38 -34.65 43.94 24.62
C ASP A 38 -35.93 43.07 24.48
N ASN A 39 -35.83 41.74 24.73
CA ASN A 39 -36.89 40.74 24.54
C ASN A 39 -37.44 40.65 23.11
N GLN A 40 -36.68 41.10 22.09
CA GLN A 40 -37.05 40.92 20.69
C GLN A 40 -36.60 39.52 20.20
N PRO A 41 -37.38 38.87 19.32
CA PRO A 41 -37.04 37.54 18.82
C PRO A 41 -35.73 37.55 18.00
N VAL A 42 -34.93 36.54 18.18
CA VAL A 42 -33.70 36.32 17.39
C VAL A 42 -33.98 35.21 16.36
N ALA A 43 -34.17 35.62 15.12
CA ALA A 43 -34.39 34.70 13.99
C ALA A 43 -33.10 34.06 13.54
N SER A 44 -33.16 32.86 12.92
CA SER A 44 -32.02 32.11 12.34
C SER A 44 -30.89 31.84 13.34
N ALA A 45 -31.16 31.80 14.65
CA ALA A 45 -30.22 31.36 15.65
C ALA A 45 -30.11 29.83 15.64
N SER A 46 -28.88 29.31 15.70
CA SER A 46 -28.64 27.88 15.80
C SER A 46 -28.80 27.40 17.25
N VAL A 47 -29.65 26.44 17.45
CA VAL A 47 -30.03 25.88 18.75
C VAL A 47 -29.57 24.43 18.86
N TYR A 48 -28.83 24.12 19.90
CA TYR A 48 -28.22 22.81 20.09
C TYR A 48 -28.74 22.17 21.39
N LEU A 49 -29.24 20.94 21.32
CA LEU A 49 -29.55 20.10 22.48
C LEU A 49 -28.28 19.34 22.89
N MET A 50 -27.73 19.66 24.02
CA MET A 50 -26.50 19.10 24.53
C MET A 50 -26.76 18.13 25.67
N SER A 51 -26.12 16.98 25.71
CA SER A 51 -26.18 16.06 26.85
C SER A 51 -25.48 16.69 28.07
N ALA A 52 -26.18 16.78 29.20
CA ALA A 52 -25.61 17.34 30.41
C ALA A 52 -24.49 16.49 31.04
N SER A 53 -24.55 15.16 30.87
CA SER A 53 -23.55 14.23 31.43
C SER A 53 -22.30 14.06 30.55
N ALA A 54 -22.49 14.09 29.20
CA ALA A 54 -21.41 13.81 28.24
C ALA A 54 -20.88 15.07 27.52
N ASN A 55 -21.57 16.20 27.63
CA ASN A 55 -21.29 17.46 26.94
C ASN A 55 -21.15 17.28 25.42
N VAL A 56 -22.01 16.46 24.81
CA VAL A 56 -22.04 16.16 23.36
C VAL A 56 -23.36 16.63 22.76
N LEU A 57 -23.32 17.04 21.51
CA LEU A 57 -24.49 17.41 20.73
C LEU A 57 -25.38 16.19 20.47
N ILE A 58 -26.66 16.28 20.79
CA ILE A 58 -27.66 15.25 20.54
C ILE A 58 -28.49 15.58 19.31
N LYS A 59 -29.02 16.81 19.26
CA LYS A 59 -29.83 17.32 18.14
C LYS A 59 -29.70 18.83 18.01
N SER A 60 -30.08 19.36 16.84
CA SER A 60 -30.10 20.82 16.60
C SER A 60 -31.37 21.26 15.90
N ALA A 61 -31.70 22.54 16.05
CA ALA A 61 -32.76 23.25 15.34
C ALA A 61 -32.28 24.66 15.00
N VAL A 62 -33.09 25.40 14.25
CA VAL A 62 -32.89 26.81 13.95
C VAL A 62 -34.16 27.56 14.34
N THR A 63 -34.00 28.76 14.89
CA THR A 63 -35.16 29.60 15.26
C THR A 63 -35.87 30.18 14.03
N ASP A 64 -37.19 30.24 14.10
CA ASP A 64 -38.04 30.92 13.11
C ASP A 64 -37.96 32.47 13.25
N ASP A 65 -38.75 33.18 12.43
CA ASP A 65 -38.79 34.64 12.43
C ASP A 65 -39.36 35.23 13.74
N GLN A 66 -40.02 34.43 14.55
CA GLN A 66 -40.51 34.81 15.88
C GLN A 66 -39.60 34.35 17.01
N GLY A 67 -38.42 33.79 16.67
CA GLY A 67 -37.42 33.30 17.60
C GLY A 67 -37.76 31.94 18.25
N ASN A 68 -38.80 31.23 17.79
CA ASN A 68 -39.17 29.94 18.35
C ASN A 68 -38.36 28.81 17.67
N TYR A 69 -38.12 27.74 18.43
CA TYR A 69 -37.49 26.52 17.91
C TYR A 69 -38.22 25.28 18.43
N VAL A 70 -38.13 24.19 17.67
CA VAL A 70 -38.63 22.87 18.02
C VAL A 70 -37.60 21.83 17.68
N ILE A 71 -37.14 21.07 18.64
CA ILE A 71 -36.26 19.89 18.46
C ILE A 71 -37.16 18.67 18.59
N ILE A 72 -37.48 18.05 17.45
CA ILE A 72 -38.41 16.91 17.38
C ILE A 72 -37.72 15.60 17.73
N LYS A 73 -38.44 14.70 18.41
CA LYS A 73 -38.00 13.34 18.70
C LYS A 73 -36.65 13.26 19.39
N ALA A 74 -36.46 14.04 20.48
CA ALA A 74 -35.28 13.92 21.32
C ALA A 74 -35.42 12.69 22.27
N PRO A 75 -34.36 11.88 22.47
CA PRO A 75 -34.41 10.76 23.39
C PRO A 75 -34.52 11.25 24.83
N LYS A 76 -35.06 10.42 25.73
CA LYS A 76 -35.11 10.73 27.18
C LYS A 76 -33.71 10.90 27.78
N GLY A 77 -33.57 11.85 28.70
CA GLY A 77 -32.25 12.09 29.34
C GLY A 77 -32.12 13.49 29.92
N SER A 78 -30.96 13.79 30.46
CA SER A 78 -30.60 15.07 31.06
C SER A 78 -29.89 15.95 30.05
N TYR A 79 -30.43 17.15 29.77
CA TYR A 79 -29.98 18.02 28.69
C TYR A 79 -29.90 19.50 29.12
N TYR A 80 -29.21 20.28 28.31
CA TYR A 80 -29.28 21.73 28.28
C TYR A 80 -29.31 22.22 26.84
N ILE A 81 -29.88 23.39 26.58
CA ILE A 81 -29.86 24.05 25.29
C ILE A 81 -28.71 25.05 25.25
N GLU A 82 -27.99 25.03 24.15
CA GLU A 82 -26.96 26.00 23.82
C GLU A 82 -27.38 26.71 22.52
N VAL A 83 -27.28 28.04 22.48
CA VAL A 83 -27.71 28.86 21.34
C VAL A 83 -26.57 29.75 20.88
N THR A 84 -26.38 29.82 19.56
CA THR A 84 -25.43 30.72 18.90
C THR A 84 -26.14 31.51 17.80
N SER A 85 -25.83 32.81 17.69
CA SER A 85 -26.31 33.66 16.63
C SER A 85 -25.29 34.75 16.29
N VAL A 86 -25.25 35.18 15.02
CA VAL A 86 -24.30 36.19 14.56
C VAL A 86 -24.56 37.53 15.24
N GLY A 87 -23.53 38.12 15.85
CA GLY A 87 -23.65 39.37 16.60
C GLY A 87 -24.07 39.24 18.07
N TYR A 88 -24.19 38.01 18.58
CA TYR A 88 -24.57 37.76 19.96
C TYR A 88 -23.54 36.83 20.66
N SER A 89 -23.41 36.96 21.99
CA SER A 89 -22.69 36.00 22.79
C SER A 89 -23.48 34.70 22.91
N GLN A 90 -22.80 33.58 23.08
CA GLN A 90 -23.42 32.26 23.27
C GLN A 90 -24.33 32.24 24.49
N GLY A 91 -25.57 31.77 24.32
CA GLY A 91 -26.56 31.59 25.38
C GLY A 91 -26.67 30.12 25.79
N LYS A 92 -26.99 29.85 27.07
CA LYS A 92 -27.23 28.49 27.57
C LYS A 92 -28.45 28.47 28.47
N SER A 93 -29.23 27.38 28.41
CA SER A 93 -30.33 27.14 29.36
C SER A 93 -29.80 26.48 30.65
N ALA A 94 -30.64 26.43 31.68
CA ALA A 94 -30.46 25.49 32.76
C ALA A 94 -30.53 24.04 32.28
N VAL A 95 -29.96 23.10 33.02
CA VAL A 95 -30.09 21.67 32.77
C VAL A 95 -31.50 21.22 33.12
N PHE A 96 -32.10 20.40 32.24
CA PHE A 96 -33.45 19.85 32.43
C PHE A 96 -33.49 18.36 32.11
N GLU A 97 -34.49 17.66 32.69
CA GLU A 97 -34.74 16.26 32.41
C GLU A 97 -35.89 16.11 31.41
N LEU A 98 -35.62 15.44 30.27
CA LEU A 98 -36.60 15.14 29.24
C LEU A 98 -37.25 13.76 29.50
N GLY A 99 -38.54 13.74 29.87
CA GLY A 99 -39.31 12.53 30.09
C GLY A 99 -40.21 12.17 28.92
N ASP A 100 -41.49 11.79 29.22
CA ASP A 100 -42.47 11.33 28.22
C ASP A 100 -43.30 12.46 27.57
N ASN A 101 -43.21 13.67 28.08
CA ASN A 101 -43.99 14.81 27.60
C ASN A 101 -43.08 15.87 26.96
N THR A 102 -43.63 16.61 25.99
CA THR A 102 -42.96 17.76 25.39
C THR A 102 -42.44 18.71 26.50
N TYR A 103 -41.18 19.05 26.43
CA TYR A 103 -40.55 19.96 27.40
C TYR A 103 -40.46 21.37 26.82
N GLN A 104 -40.97 22.37 27.56
CA GLN A 104 -40.86 23.78 27.22
C GLN A 104 -39.67 24.39 27.96
N VAL A 105 -38.63 24.79 27.21
CA VAL A 105 -37.46 25.49 27.75
C VAL A 105 -37.81 26.95 27.99
N GLU A 106 -37.33 27.54 29.07
CA GLU A 106 -37.46 28.98 29.32
C GLU A 106 -36.77 29.79 28.23
N ASP A 107 -37.20 31.02 28.00
CA ASP A 107 -36.66 31.90 26.97
C ASP A 107 -35.17 32.14 27.18
N ILE A 108 -34.38 31.86 26.16
CA ILE A 108 -32.91 32.03 26.22
C ILE A 108 -32.56 33.43 25.71
N LYS A 109 -32.04 34.26 26.64
CA LYS A 109 -31.66 35.63 26.31
C LYS A 109 -30.23 35.71 25.82
N LEU A 110 -30.02 36.24 24.61
CA LEU A 110 -28.72 36.49 24.03
C LEU A 110 -28.27 37.93 24.25
N THR A 111 -27.00 38.11 24.69
CA THR A 111 -26.42 39.46 24.86
C THR A 111 -25.69 39.86 23.59
N SER A 112 -25.85 41.11 23.15
CA SER A 112 -25.09 41.63 21.98
C SER A 112 -23.58 41.61 22.25
N SER A 113 -22.80 41.09 21.31
CA SER A 113 -21.32 41.03 21.40
C SER A 113 -20.70 41.79 20.26
N SER A 114 -19.82 42.76 20.59
CA SER A 114 -19.01 43.48 19.62
C SER A 114 -17.68 42.79 19.27
N GLN A 115 -17.39 41.63 19.88
CA GLN A 115 -16.24 40.81 19.50
C GLN A 115 -16.60 39.89 18.36
N ALA A 116 -15.82 39.88 17.30
CA ALA A 116 -15.89 38.86 16.25
C ALA A 116 -15.74 37.49 16.90
N ILE A 117 -16.81 36.74 17.00
CA ILE A 117 -16.83 35.37 17.52
C ILE A 117 -16.04 34.55 16.50
N GLU A 118 -14.91 33.99 16.91
CA GLU A 118 -14.36 32.85 16.20
C GLU A 118 -15.45 31.78 16.15
N ALA A 119 -15.96 31.48 14.97
CA ALA A 119 -16.97 30.47 14.79
C ALA A 119 -16.46 29.17 15.39
N VAL A 120 -17.05 28.72 16.50
CA VAL A 120 -16.84 27.37 17.00
C VAL A 120 -17.51 26.45 15.98
N THR A 121 -16.77 26.06 14.99
CA THR A 121 -17.20 25.00 14.06
C THR A 121 -17.23 23.71 14.88
N VAL A 122 -18.40 23.26 15.30
CA VAL A 122 -18.59 21.90 15.82
C VAL A 122 -18.34 20.97 14.64
N GLN A 123 -17.10 20.62 14.43
CA GLN A 123 -16.73 19.54 13.51
C GLN A 123 -17.17 18.26 14.20
N GLY A 124 -18.29 17.70 13.75
CA GLY A 124 -18.60 16.31 14.04
C GLY A 124 -17.37 15.47 13.68
N GLN A 125 -16.72 14.83 14.65
CA GLN A 125 -15.59 13.95 14.36
C GLN A 125 -16.12 12.83 13.47
N LEU A 126 -15.66 12.82 12.20
CA LEU A 126 -15.91 11.69 11.31
C LEU A 126 -15.37 10.41 11.98
N PRO A 127 -16.04 9.27 11.85
CA PRO A 127 -15.52 7.99 12.32
C PRO A 127 -14.10 7.78 11.79
N LEU A 128 -13.22 7.21 12.61
CA LEU A 128 -11.84 6.97 12.22
C LEU A 128 -11.75 6.14 10.92
N VAL A 129 -12.62 5.16 10.77
CA VAL A 129 -12.76 4.36 9.56
C VAL A 129 -14.23 4.39 9.10
N GLN A 130 -14.46 4.62 7.83
CA GLN A 130 -15.80 4.57 7.23
C GLN A 130 -15.76 3.94 5.83
N ASN A 131 -16.89 3.44 5.36
CA ASN A 131 -17.03 3.00 3.98
C ASN A 131 -17.70 4.12 3.17
N VAL A 132 -17.05 4.59 2.12
CA VAL A 132 -17.59 5.60 1.20
C VAL A 132 -17.56 5.03 -0.22
N ASN A 133 -18.74 4.73 -0.77
CA ASN A 133 -18.87 4.19 -2.13
C ASN A 133 -18.02 2.93 -2.41
N GLY A 134 -17.99 1.99 -1.46
CA GLY A 134 -17.22 0.76 -1.58
C GLY A 134 -15.73 0.88 -1.26
N LYS A 135 -15.24 2.08 -0.94
CA LYS A 135 -13.88 2.32 -0.47
C LYS A 135 -13.85 2.39 1.05
N LEU A 136 -12.91 1.73 1.68
CA LEU A 136 -12.64 1.88 3.10
C LEU A 136 -11.78 3.14 3.32
N VAL A 137 -12.30 4.10 4.06
CA VAL A 137 -11.65 5.41 4.26
C VAL A 137 -11.22 5.54 5.72
N LEU A 138 -9.92 5.61 5.96
CA LEU A 138 -9.34 6.00 7.24
C LEU A 138 -9.28 7.54 7.30
N ASN A 139 -10.09 8.17 8.15
CA ASN A 139 -10.10 9.61 8.36
C ASN A 139 -8.99 10.03 9.31
N VAL A 140 -7.97 10.68 8.79
CA VAL A 140 -6.76 11.05 9.52
C VAL A 140 -6.79 12.50 9.97
N GLU A 141 -7.59 13.33 9.30
CA GLU A 141 -7.74 14.75 9.62
C GLU A 141 -8.27 14.92 11.05
N ASN A 142 -7.56 15.57 11.91
CA ASN A 142 -7.90 15.75 13.34
C ASN A 142 -7.80 14.48 14.21
N SER A 143 -7.20 13.40 13.73
CA SER A 143 -6.96 12.20 14.55
C SER A 143 -5.56 12.21 15.16
N ALA A 144 -5.41 11.59 16.34
CA ALA A 144 -4.11 11.34 16.94
C ALA A 144 -3.21 10.44 16.08
N VAL A 145 -3.79 9.77 15.10
CA VAL A 145 -3.12 8.90 14.14
C VAL A 145 -2.12 9.66 13.27
N ALA A 146 -2.43 10.92 12.91
CA ALA A 146 -1.55 11.74 12.06
C ALA A 146 -0.44 12.46 12.83
N ALA A 147 -0.68 12.77 14.11
CA ALA A 147 0.22 13.59 14.88
C ALA A 147 1.54 12.85 15.21
N GLY A 148 2.66 13.38 14.71
CA GLY A 148 3.99 12.83 14.98
C GLY A 148 4.35 11.53 14.22
N ASN A 149 3.45 11.04 13.34
CA ASN A 149 3.71 9.89 12.48
C ASN A 149 4.04 10.32 11.05
N ASN A 150 4.83 9.53 10.35
CA ASN A 150 5.01 9.69 8.91
C ASN A 150 3.83 9.05 8.13
N ALA A 151 3.78 9.26 6.82
CA ALA A 151 2.70 8.74 6.00
C ALA A 151 2.62 7.21 6.01
N LEU A 152 3.74 6.50 6.04
CA LEU A 152 3.77 5.04 6.11
C LEU A 152 3.09 4.53 7.40
N GLU A 153 3.42 5.13 8.54
CA GLU A 153 2.83 4.80 9.84
C GLU A 153 1.31 5.07 9.86
N VAL A 154 0.86 6.08 9.15
CA VAL A 154 -0.57 6.38 8.99
C VAL A 154 -1.24 5.33 8.09
N ILE A 155 -0.62 4.97 6.97
CA ILE A 155 -1.17 4.01 6.01
C ILE A 155 -1.26 2.60 6.59
N LYS A 156 -0.27 2.17 7.38
CA LYS A 156 -0.30 0.91 8.13
C LYS A 156 -1.55 0.75 9.02
N ARG A 157 -2.22 1.85 9.37
CA ARG A 157 -3.46 1.86 10.17
C ARG A 157 -4.72 1.80 9.33
N ALA A 158 -4.60 1.89 8.01
CA ALA A 158 -5.76 1.77 7.13
C ALA A 158 -6.27 0.33 7.09
N PRO A 159 -7.61 0.14 6.98
CA PRO A 159 -8.20 -1.19 6.95
C PRO A 159 -7.64 -2.07 5.84
N GLY A 160 -7.24 -3.29 6.17
CA GLY A 160 -6.72 -4.26 5.22
C GLY A 160 -5.28 -4.00 4.76
N VAL A 161 -4.65 -2.92 5.20
CA VAL A 161 -3.28 -2.59 4.84
C VAL A 161 -2.31 -3.20 5.86
N SER A 162 -1.29 -3.86 5.35
CA SER A 162 -0.13 -4.34 6.09
C SER A 162 1.14 -3.96 5.34
N VAL A 163 2.29 -4.22 5.94
CA VAL A 163 3.58 -4.10 5.28
C VAL A 163 4.36 -5.39 5.45
N ASP A 164 5.19 -5.72 4.48
CA ASP A 164 6.14 -6.80 4.61
C ASP A 164 7.41 -6.36 5.38
N LYS A 165 8.41 -7.23 5.41
CA LYS A 165 9.70 -6.98 6.07
C LYS A 165 10.49 -5.80 5.48
N ASP A 166 10.28 -5.51 4.21
CA ASP A 166 10.97 -4.47 3.44
C ASP A 166 10.13 -3.17 3.37
N ASP A 167 9.12 -3.05 4.25
CA ASP A 167 8.14 -1.96 4.29
C ASP A 167 7.29 -1.81 3.01
N ASN A 168 7.24 -2.83 2.15
CA ASN A 168 6.33 -2.84 1.01
C ASN A 168 4.89 -2.96 1.48
N LEU A 169 4.03 -2.13 0.92
CA LEU A 169 2.61 -2.16 1.25
C LEU A 169 1.95 -3.43 0.70
N GLN A 170 1.17 -4.06 1.55
CA GLN A 170 0.30 -5.18 1.21
C GLN A 170 -1.14 -4.80 1.49
N LEU A 171 -2.06 -5.32 0.69
CA LEU A 171 -3.49 -5.17 0.89
C LEU A 171 -4.14 -6.55 1.00
N MET A 172 -4.90 -6.77 2.09
CA MET A 172 -5.51 -8.08 2.41
C MET A 172 -4.49 -9.23 2.38
N GLY A 173 -3.25 -8.97 2.81
CA GLY A 173 -2.16 -9.94 2.83
C GLY A 173 -1.50 -10.24 1.48
N GLN A 174 -1.88 -9.53 0.43
CA GLN A 174 -1.34 -9.73 -0.92
C GLN A 174 -0.43 -8.55 -1.30
N GLN A 175 0.67 -8.83 -2.02
CA GLN A 175 1.60 -7.84 -2.57
C GLN A 175 1.05 -7.21 -3.86
N GLY A 176 1.72 -6.15 -4.33
CA GLY A 176 1.37 -5.49 -5.60
C GLY A 176 0.20 -4.52 -5.45
N VAL A 177 0.18 -3.77 -4.37
CA VAL A 177 -0.81 -2.72 -4.12
C VAL A 177 -0.46 -1.48 -4.93
N ASN A 178 -1.45 -0.96 -5.63
CA ASN A 178 -1.32 0.32 -6.30
C ASN A 178 -1.50 1.47 -5.30
N VAL A 179 -0.48 2.32 -5.12
CA VAL A 179 -0.57 3.46 -4.22
C VAL A 179 -0.75 4.75 -5.00
N THR A 180 -1.80 5.48 -4.66
CA THR A 180 -2.12 6.77 -5.27
C THR A 180 -2.12 7.89 -4.23
N ILE A 181 -1.83 9.11 -4.67
CA ILE A 181 -1.95 10.32 -3.87
C ILE A 181 -2.96 11.24 -4.56
N ASP A 182 -4.04 11.61 -3.88
CA ASP A 182 -5.16 12.37 -4.45
C ASP A 182 -5.74 11.72 -5.74
N GLY A 183 -5.80 10.39 -5.76
CA GLY A 183 -6.31 9.59 -6.88
C GLY A 183 -5.30 9.37 -8.01
N ARG A 184 -4.00 9.57 -7.77
CA ARG A 184 -2.92 9.45 -8.75
C ARG A 184 -1.84 8.53 -8.25
N GLN A 185 -1.37 7.63 -9.12
CA GLN A 185 -0.35 6.65 -8.76
C GLN A 185 0.98 7.32 -8.40
N THR A 186 1.67 6.72 -7.42
CA THR A 186 2.97 7.21 -6.97
C THR A 186 4.13 6.72 -7.83
N PHE A 187 3.96 5.60 -8.54
CA PHE A 187 4.99 4.91 -9.34
C PHE A 187 6.30 4.64 -8.61
N MET A 188 6.22 4.60 -7.30
CA MET A 188 7.30 4.16 -6.44
C MET A 188 6.99 2.73 -6.06
N THR A 189 7.95 1.85 -6.22
CA THR A 189 7.83 0.45 -5.81
C THR A 189 8.71 0.19 -4.62
N GLY A 190 8.34 -0.78 -3.81
CA GLY A 190 9.15 -1.28 -2.73
C GLY A 190 9.73 -0.19 -1.83
N ASP A 191 11.02 -0.23 -1.64
CA ASP A 191 11.77 0.68 -0.76
C ASP A 191 11.63 2.16 -1.12
N GLN A 192 11.46 2.49 -2.41
CA GLN A 192 11.28 3.89 -2.84
C GLN A 192 9.98 4.48 -2.30
N LEU A 193 8.89 3.71 -2.40
CA LEU A 193 7.59 4.11 -1.85
C LEU A 193 7.67 4.15 -0.32
N ALA A 194 8.26 3.15 0.31
CA ALA A 194 8.45 3.11 1.74
C ALA A 194 9.25 4.33 2.24
N ASN A 195 10.38 4.65 1.60
CA ASN A 195 11.21 5.81 1.95
C ASN A 195 10.50 7.14 1.68
N PHE A 196 9.76 7.26 0.59
CA PHE A 196 8.94 8.44 0.32
C PHE A 196 7.85 8.61 1.39
N LEU A 197 7.14 7.55 1.77
CA LEU A 197 6.11 7.59 2.79
C LEU A 197 6.68 7.83 4.19
N LYS A 198 7.85 7.29 4.50
CA LYS A 198 8.60 7.60 5.74
C LYS A 198 9.01 9.08 5.80
N SER A 199 9.36 9.70 4.66
CA SER A 199 9.75 11.11 4.59
C SER A 199 8.54 12.06 4.54
N THR A 200 7.33 11.56 4.26
CA THR A 200 6.12 12.38 4.20
C THR A 200 5.47 12.46 5.59
N ASP A 201 5.17 13.68 6.05
CA ASP A 201 4.52 13.90 7.34
C ASP A 201 3.06 13.42 7.30
N GLY A 202 2.68 12.55 8.25
CA GLY A 202 1.31 12.02 8.36
C GLY A 202 0.27 13.11 8.63
N SER A 203 0.65 14.24 9.21
CA SER A 203 -0.26 15.37 9.42
C SER A 203 -0.75 16.03 8.13
N GLN A 204 -0.07 15.79 7.01
CA GLN A 204 -0.49 16.25 5.69
C GLN A 204 -1.62 15.39 5.10
N ILE A 205 -1.87 14.22 5.66
CA ILE A 205 -2.91 13.31 5.18
C ILE A 205 -4.27 13.76 5.73
N LYS A 206 -5.25 13.88 4.84
CA LYS A 206 -6.66 14.05 5.19
C LYS A 206 -7.30 12.70 5.49
N SER A 207 -7.14 11.77 4.56
CA SER A 207 -7.66 10.41 4.66
C SER A 207 -6.83 9.44 3.83
N VAL A 208 -6.91 8.16 4.17
CA VAL A 208 -6.39 7.06 3.36
C VAL A 208 -7.59 6.26 2.88
N GLU A 209 -7.79 6.21 1.56
CA GLU A 209 -8.86 5.44 0.95
C GLU A 209 -8.28 4.12 0.44
N VAL A 210 -8.86 3.03 0.89
CA VAL A 210 -8.48 1.68 0.47
C VAL A 210 -9.59 1.12 -0.42
N SER A 211 -9.25 0.77 -1.65
CA SER A 211 -10.16 0.13 -2.59
C SER A 211 -9.62 -1.24 -3.00
N THR A 212 -10.38 -2.28 -2.74
CA THR A 212 -10.14 -3.62 -3.28
C THR A 212 -10.84 -3.82 -4.63
N THR A 213 -11.62 -2.82 -5.07
CA THR A 213 -12.40 -2.86 -6.29
C THR A 213 -11.77 -1.94 -7.33
N ARG A 214 -11.68 -2.43 -8.57
CA ARG A 214 -11.23 -1.64 -9.72
C ARG A 214 -12.40 -1.16 -10.54
N THR A 215 -12.17 -0.06 -11.23
CA THR A 215 -13.08 0.51 -12.22
C THR A 215 -12.41 0.45 -13.59
N ALA A 216 -13.16 0.63 -14.69
CA ALA A 216 -12.57 0.62 -16.03
C ALA A 216 -11.58 1.79 -16.27
N LYS A 217 -11.64 2.85 -15.46
CA LYS A 217 -10.69 3.97 -15.45
C LYS A 217 -9.29 3.55 -14.97
N ASP A 218 -9.23 2.58 -14.07
CA ASP A 218 -7.98 2.04 -13.56
C ASP A 218 -7.34 1.15 -14.63
N ASP A 219 -6.01 1.07 -14.66
CA ASP A 219 -5.31 0.16 -15.56
C ASP A 219 -5.74 -1.30 -15.27
N ALA A 220 -5.88 -2.11 -16.31
CA ALA A 220 -6.29 -3.51 -16.16
C ALA A 220 -5.22 -4.34 -15.44
N GLU A 221 -3.96 -3.94 -15.59
CA GLU A 221 -2.84 -4.53 -14.89
C GLU A 221 -2.76 -4.05 -13.45
N GLY A 222 -2.18 -4.88 -12.64
CA GLY A 222 -1.86 -4.63 -11.24
C GLY A 222 -2.80 -5.36 -10.31
N ALA A 223 -2.29 -5.46 -9.13
CA ALA A 223 -2.69 -6.40 -8.15
C ALA A 223 -4.03 -6.13 -7.46
N VAL A 224 -3.98 -6.34 -6.20
CA VAL A 224 -5.01 -6.60 -5.23
C VAL A 224 -5.96 -5.43 -5.01
N GLY A 225 -5.51 -4.19 -5.27
CA GLY A 225 -6.31 -2.98 -5.04
C GLY A 225 -5.49 -1.70 -5.03
N THR A 226 -6.14 -0.60 -4.65
CA THR A 226 -5.54 0.74 -4.61
C THR A 226 -5.60 1.31 -3.20
N ILE A 227 -4.51 1.87 -2.72
CA ILE A 227 -4.46 2.73 -1.54
C ILE A 227 -4.31 4.17 -2.02
N ASN A 228 -5.33 4.98 -1.83
CA ASN A 228 -5.31 6.39 -2.19
C ASN A 228 -5.07 7.27 -0.96
N ILE A 229 -3.96 7.97 -0.93
CA ILE A 229 -3.61 8.93 0.11
C ILE A 229 -4.19 10.28 -0.28
N VAL A 230 -5.28 10.69 0.37
CA VAL A 230 -5.89 11.99 0.15
C VAL A 230 -5.21 13.00 1.07
N LEU A 231 -4.61 14.02 0.47
CA LEU A 231 -3.97 15.08 1.22
C LEU A 231 -4.97 16.18 1.61
N LYS A 232 -4.71 16.87 2.71
CA LYS A 232 -5.52 18.03 3.13
C LYS A 232 -5.37 19.15 2.09
N LYS A 233 -6.45 19.74 1.63
CA LYS A 233 -6.43 20.91 0.72
C LYS A 233 -6.29 22.18 1.52
N ASN A 234 -5.19 22.90 1.38
CA ASN A 234 -5.02 24.19 2.05
C ASN A 234 -5.21 25.36 1.08
N ARG A 235 -5.90 26.39 1.58
CA ARG A 235 -6.15 27.65 0.86
C ARG A 235 -5.19 28.78 1.28
N THR A 236 -4.35 28.55 2.29
CA THR A 236 -3.48 29.61 2.83
C THR A 236 -2.18 29.75 2.04
N GLU A 237 -1.80 31.00 1.77
CA GLU A 237 -0.54 31.36 1.12
C GLU A 237 0.65 31.31 2.08
N GLY A 238 1.85 31.24 1.54
CA GLY A 238 3.09 31.30 2.30
C GLY A 238 4.01 30.09 2.07
N PHE A 239 4.94 29.93 2.98
CA PHE A 239 5.96 28.90 2.98
C PHE A 239 5.76 27.93 4.13
N ASN A 240 5.95 26.64 3.88
CA ASN A 240 6.07 25.62 4.92
C ASN A 240 7.06 24.53 4.53
N GLY A 241 7.53 23.80 5.54
CA GLY A 241 8.39 22.67 5.34
C GLY A 241 8.38 21.71 6.51
N THR A 242 8.89 20.52 6.25
CA THR A 242 9.12 19.46 7.25
C THR A 242 10.54 18.92 7.06
N PHE A 243 11.31 18.93 8.11
CA PHE A 243 12.60 18.26 8.21
C PHE A 243 12.49 17.02 9.08
N VAL A 244 13.05 15.90 8.62
CA VAL A 244 13.12 14.65 9.38
C VAL A 244 14.56 14.17 9.37
N ALA A 245 15.07 13.75 10.54
CA ALA A 245 16.34 13.09 10.67
C ALA A 245 16.17 11.84 11.56
N SER A 246 16.68 10.71 11.10
CA SER A 246 16.65 9.46 11.86
C SER A 246 18.03 8.85 11.94
N ALA A 247 18.37 8.31 13.11
CA ALA A 247 19.49 7.41 13.31
C ALA A 247 18.95 6.08 13.84
N ALA A 248 19.41 4.97 13.26
CA ALA A 248 19.05 3.64 13.71
C ALA A 248 20.30 2.76 13.85
N HIS A 249 20.20 1.78 14.72
CA HIS A 249 21.23 0.77 14.91
C HIS A 249 20.57 -0.62 15.00
N GLY A 250 20.91 -1.49 14.06
CA GLY A 250 20.68 -2.92 14.12
C GLY A 250 22.00 -3.62 14.39
N LYS A 251 22.45 -4.52 13.53
CA LYS A 251 23.83 -5.01 13.57
C LYS A 251 24.82 -3.89 13.16
N TYR A 252 24.37 -2.98 12.30
CA TYR A 252 25.13 -1.82 11.82
C TYR A 252 24.33 -0.52 11.93
N PRO A 253 25.03 0.65 11.95
CA PRO A 253 24.37 1.95 11.96
C PRO A 253 23.69 2.25 10.62
N ARG A 254 22.54 2.92 10.68
CA ARG A 254 21.74 3.38 9.54
C ARG A 254 21.24 4.79 9.82
N GLY A 255 21.06 5.57 8.78
CA GLY A 255 20.53 6.91 8.92
C GLY A 255 19.76 7.39 7.71
N ASN A 256 18.75 8.21 7.97
CA ASN A 256 18.07 8.91 6.90
C ASN A 256 17.73 10.34 7.28
N THR A 257 17.74 11.21 6.29
CA THR A 257 17.28 12.59 6.43
C THR A 257 16.36 12.94 5.27
N SER A 258 15.36 13.78 5.52
CA SER A 258 14.53 14.30 4.45
C SER A 258 14.09 15.73 4.73
N LEU A 259 13.91 16.49 3.65
CA LEU A 259 13.43 17.85 3.65
C LEU A 259 12.30 17.98 2.62
N ASN A 260 11.13 18.42 3.07
CA ASN A 260 9.99 18.75 2.22
C ASN A 260 9.71 20.24 2.33
N LEU A 261 9.62 20.93 1.20
CA LEU A 261 9.39 22.37 1.09
C LEU A 261 8.21 22.66 0.20
N ASN A 262 7.42 23.63 0.59
CA ASN A 262 6.24 24.05 -0.16
C ASN A 262 6.08 25.56 -0.07
N TYR A 263 5.82 26.21 -1.20
CA TYR A 263 5.59 27.64 -1.30
C TYR A 263 4.39 27.92 -2.19
N LYS A 264 3.40 28.63 -1.67
CA LYS A 264 2.22 29.05 -2.43
C LYS A 264 2.08 30.56 -2.39
N LYS A 265 1.90 31.15 -3.56
CA LYS A 265 1.58 32.57 -3.75
C LYS A 265 0.57 32.69 -4.87
N ASN A 266 -0.60 33.28 -4.57
CA ASN A 266 -1.70 33.44 -5.53
C ASN A 266 -2.06 32.09 -6.20
N ASN A 267 -1.92 32.02 -7.51
CA ASN A 267 -2.27 30.87 -8.37
C ASN A 267 -1.09 29.91 -8.59
N THR A 268 0.07 30.16 -8.01
CA THR A 268 1.27 29.38 -8.19
C THR A 268 1.63 28.63 -6.91
N THR A 269 1.90 27.34 -7.03
CA THR A 269 2.42 26.52 -5.95
C THR A 269 3.73 25.87 -6.41
N LEU A 270 4.83 26.16 -5.71
CA LEU A 270 6.11 25.48 -5.86
C LEU A 270 6.25 24.44 -4.75
N PHE A 271 6.77 23.27 -5.09
CA PHE A 271 7.07 22.24 -4.09
C PHE A 271 8.36 21.51 -4.44
N GLY A 272 9.04 21.06 -3.41
CA GLY A 272 10.23 20.24 -3.56
C GLY A 272 10.42 19.31 -2.38
N SER A 273 11.03 18.18 -2.62
CA SER A 273 11.48 17.26 -1.57
C SER A 273 12.83 16.66 -1.94
N TYR A 274 13.64 16.46 -0.93
CA TYR A 274 14.88 15.72 -1.04
C TYR A 274 15.01 14.78 0.17
N GLY A 275 15.37 13.55 -0.09
CA GLY A 275 15.64 12.54 0.92
C GLY A 275 16.98 11.87 0.66
N TYR A 276 17.73 11.63 1.72
CA TYR A 276 18.96 10.86 1.72
C TYR A 276 18.88 9.73 2.73
N THR A 277 19.17 8.51 2.30
CA THR A 277 19.23 7.33 3.15
C THR A 277 20.61 6.68 2.99
N ASN A 278 21.22 6.31 4.10
CA ASN A 278 22.46 5.55 4.14
C ASN A 278 22.23 4.35 5.08
N GLU A 279 22.34 3.16 4.55
CA GLU A 279 22.07 1.92 5.27
C GLU A 279 23.23 0.94 5.12
N LYS A 280 23.51 0.25 6.22
CA LYS A 280 24.38 -0.92 6.23
C LYS A 280 23.65 -2.02 6.96
N GLN A 281 23.45 -3.15 6.31
CA GLN A 281 22.71 -4.28 6.88
C GLN A 281 23.38 -5.61 6.54
N LEU A 282 23.11 -6.60 7.39
CA LEU A 282 23.56 -7.98 7.16
C LEU A 282 22.33 -8.87 6.96
N ASN A 283 22.28 -9.56 5.84
CA ASN A 283 21.28 -10.59 5.57
C ASN A 283 21.93 -11.96 5.77
N GLU A 284 21.35 -12.78 6.63
CA GLU A 284 21.83 -14.13 6.94
C GLU A 284 20.95 -15.15 6.19
N LEU A 285 21.54 -16.09 5.49
CA LEU A 285 20.88 -17.18 4.78
C LEU A 285 21.51 -18.52 5.16
N ASP A 286 20.68 -19.44 5.67
CA ASP A 286 21.00 -20.85 5.76
C ASP A 286 20.11 -21.62 4.74
N LEU A 287 20.72 -22.39 3.84
CA LEU A 287 20.04 -23.21 2.83
C LEU A 287 20.56 -24.63 2.91
N ASP A 288 19.71 -25.56 3.33
CA ASP A 288 19.97 -26.99 3.25
C ASP A 288 19.17 -27.58 2.08
N ARG A 289 19.80 -28.43 1.25
CA ARG A 289 19.15 -29.09 0.11
C ARG A 289 19.74 -30.48 -0.14
N GLU A 290 18.94 -31.33 -0.74
CA GLU A 290 19.31 -32.70 -1.12
C GLU A 290 19.17 -32.87 -2.64
N ILE A 291 20.15 -33.49 -3.27
CA ILE A 291 20.15 -33.80 -4.71
C ILE A 291 20.44 -35.28 -4.88
N GLU A 292 19.50 -36.03 -5.49
CA GLU A 292 19.70 -37.43 -5.81
C GLU A 292 20.12 -37.57 -7.28
N ASN A 293 21.17 -38.31 -7.52
CA ASN A 293 21.64 -38.70 -8.85
C ASN A 293 22.03 -40.17 -8.89
N ALA A 294 21.34 -40.95 -9.76
CA ALA A 294 21.60 -42.36 -9.97
C ALA A 294 21.64 -43.19 -8.66
N GLY A 295 20.71 -42.91 -7.72
CA GLY A 295 20.61 -43.58 -6.43
C GLY A 295 21.62 -43.13 -5.37
N VAL A 296 22.40 -42.06 -5.65
CA VAL A 296 23.33 -41.44 -4.70
C VAL A 296 22.78 -40.06 -4.31
N THR A 297 22.48 -39.90 -3.02
CA THR A 297 22.05 -38.58 -2.49
C THR A 297 23.25 -37.77 -2.01
N LYS A 298 23.33 -36.54 -2.46
CA LYS A 298 24.25 -35.54 -1.95
C LYS A 298 23.53 -34.49 -1.11
N TYR A 299 24.11 -34.15 0.00
CA TYR A 299 23.61 -33.14 0.96
C TYR A 299 24.44 -31.87 0.84
N PHE A 300 23.74 -30.75 0.69
CA PHE A 300 24.33 -29.43 0.59
C PHE A 300 23.86 -28.57 1.78
N SER A 301 24.77 -28.10 2.58
CA SER A 301 24.46 -27.16 3.68
C SER A 301 25.23 -25.87 3.45
N GLN A 302 24.51 -24.84 3.02
CA GLN A 302 25.04 -23.52 2.69
C GLN A 302 24.74 -22.53 3.82
N LYS A 303 25.75 -21.73 4.16
CA LYS A 303 25.62 -20.53 4.98
C LYS A 303 26.15 -19.35 4.19
N ALA A 304 25.35 -18.29 4.09
CA ALA A 304 25.72 -17.07 3.41
C ALA A 304 25.40 -15.85 4.28
N ASP A 305 26.39 -15.00 4.45
CA ASP A 305 26.31 -13.69 5.07
C ASP A 305 26.46 -12.63 3.99
N MET A 306 25.40 -11.89 3.71
CA MET A 306 25.37 -10.82 2.70
C MET A 306 25.38 -9.46 3.41
N LEU A 307 26.50 -8.76 3.31
CA LEU A 307 26.68 -7.41 3.84
C LEU A 307 26.37 -6.39 2.75
N GLU A 308 25.32 -5.63 2.91
CA GLU A 308 24.86 -4.60 1.98
C GLU A 308 25.15 -3.21 2.55
N LYS A 309 25.76 -2.34 1.72
CA LYS A 309 26.01 -0.92 2.02
C LYS A 309 25.31 -0.10 0.93
N SER A 310 24.24 0.58 1.27
CA SER A 310 23.47 1.33 0.28
C SER A 310 23.34 2.81 0.60
N GLN A 311 23.26 3.62 -0.46
CA GLN A 311 22.98 5.04 -0.42
C GLN A 311 21.86 5.35 -1.42
N ASN A 312 20.87 6.12 -0.99
CA ASN A 312 19.75 6.48 -1.81
C ASN A 312 19.44 7.97 -1.72
N HIS A 313 19.46 8.65 -2.86
CA HIS A 313 19.08 10.05 -3.00
C HIS A 313 17.76 10.13 -3.74
N ASN A 314 16.70 10.57 -3.07
CA ASN A 314 15.38 10.78 -3.66
C ASN A 314 15.14 12.27 -3.82
N TYR A 315 14.68 12.72 -4.98
CA TYR A 315 14.37 14.12 -5.24
C TYR A 315 13.08 14.29 -6.02
N ARG A 316 12.39 15.39 -5.74
CA ARG A 316 11.20 15.82 -6.44
C ARG A 316 11.09 17.31 -6.42
N VAL A 317 10.79 17.92 -7.57
CA VAL A 317 10.52 19.35 -7.70
C VAL A 317 9.36 19.54 -8.66
N GLY A 318 8.46 20.44 -8.36
CA GLY A 318 7.34 20.73 -9.26
C GLY A 318 6.71 22.10 -9.05
N ILE A 319 5.97 22.48 -10.08
CA ILE A 319 5.19 23.72 -10.11
C ILE A 319 3.75 23.38 -10.51
N GLU A 320 2.79 23.81 -9.69
CA GLU A 320 1.39 23.82 -10.06
C GLU A 320 0.96 25.26 -10.31
N GLN A 321 0.41 25.52 -11.48
CA GLN A 321 -0.07 26.81 -11.92
C GLN A 321 -1.55 26.76 -12.25
N LYS A 322 -2.38 27.49 -11.51
CA LYS A 322 -3.76 27.75 -11.87
C LYS A 322 -3.78 28.90 -12.87
N THR A 323 -3.88 28.58 -14.16
CA THR A 323 -3.83 29.58 -15.25
C THR A 323 -5.15 30.32 -15.40
N SER A 324 -6.27 29.71 -14.98
CA SER A 324 -7.60 30.31 -14.88
C SER A 324 -8.45 29.57 -13.82
N GLU A 325 -9.66 30.05 -13.52
CA GLU A 325 -10.60 29.31 -12.64
C GLU A 325 -10.97 27.93 -13.20
N MET A 326 -10.85 27.75 -14.51
CA MET A 326 -11.19 26.50 -15.20
C MET A 326 -9.98 25.63 -15.50
N ASN A 327 -8.74 26.15 -15.41
CA ASN A 327 -7.56 25.42 -15.86
C ASN A 327 -6.44 25.41 -14.83
N THR A 328 -5.91 24.20 -14.56
CA THR A 328 -4.76 23.98 -13.67
C THR A 328 -3.75 23.10 -14.37
N MET A 329 -2.51 23.56 -14.44
CA MET A 329 -1.37 22.82 -15.00
C MET A 329 -0.40 22.46 -13.90
N LEU A 330 0.20 21.28 -14.02
CA LEU A 330 1.29 20.82 -13.18
C LEU A 330 2.43 20.33 -14.04
N PHE A 331 3.64 20.75 -13.71
CA PHE A 331 4.87 20.18 -14.21
C PHE A 331 5.72 19.68 -13.05
N GLN A 332 6.25 18.47 -13.17
CA GLN A 332 7.03 17.85 -12.12
C GLN A 332 8.20 17.06 -12.68
N VAL A 333 9.33 17.14 -12.00
CA VAL A 333 10.50 16.27 -12.16
C VAL A 333 10.69 15.49 -10.87
N SER A 334 10.87 14.18 -10.97
CA SER A 334 11.21 13.33 -9.82
C SER A 334 12.22 12.28 -10.23
N GLY A 335 12.97 11.79 -9.26
CA GLY A 335 13.90 10.70 -9.51
C GLY A 335 14.56 10.21 -8.24
N ASN A 336 15.35 9.15 -8.43
CA ASN A 336 16.26 8.67 -7.40
C ASN A 336 17.59 8.21 -8.01
N ASN A 337 18.62 8.26 -7.17
CA ASN A 337 19.92 7.66 -7.44
C ASN A 337 20.24 6.71 -6.28
N TYR A 338 20.17 5.43 -6.54
CA TYR A 338 20.50 4.36 -5.60
C TYR A 338 21.83 3.75 -5.98
N MET A 339 22.69 3.54 -4.99
CA MET A 339 23.98 2.89 -5.11
C MET A 339 24.08 1.87 -3.99
N GLU A 340 24.60 0.69 -4.30
CA GLU A 340 24.79 -0.39 -3.35
C GLU A 340 26.06 -1.15 -3.64
N ASP A 341 26.88 -1.30 -2.60
CA ASP A 341 28.00 -2.23 -2.56
C ASP A 341 27.59 -3.41 -1.69
N SER A 342 27.69 -4.64 -2.19
CA SER A 342 27.40 -5.84 -1.42
C SER A 342 28.57 -6.82 -1.44
N GLU A 343 28.78 -7.45 -0.30
CA GLU A 343 29.77 -8.49 -0.07
C GLU A 343 29.02 -9.73 0.45
N ASN A 344 28.95 -10.78 -0.36
CA ASN A 344 28.35 -12.06 0.03
C ASN A 344 29.46 -13.06 0.37
N SER A 345 29.47 -13.55 1.60
CA SER A 345 30.35 -14.63 2.02
C SER A 345 29.55 -15.92 2.12
N SER A 346 29.68 -16.78 1.13
CA SER A 346 28.95 -18.06 1.06
C SER A 346 29.90 -19.25 1.20
N VAL A 347 29.51 -20.19 2.07
CA VAL A 347 30.20 -21.48 2.27
C VAL A 347 29.18 -22.60 2.18
N THR A 348 29.40 -23.53 1.26
CA THR A 348 28.55 -24.71 1.08
C THR A 348 29.36 -25.98 1.42
N ASN A 349 28.92 -26.68 2.45
CA ASN A 349 29.42 -28.00 2.79
C ASN A 349 28.65 -29.05 2.00
N ILE A 350 29.35 -29.96 1.32
CA ILE A 350 28.80 -31.00 0.47
C ILE A 350 29.25 -32.35 1.00
N GLY A 351 28.31 -33.29 1.18
CA GLY A 351 28.62 -34.62 1.67
C GLY A 351 27.60 -35.66 1.18
N PHE A 352 27.88 -36.93 1.51
CA PHE A 352 27.01 -38.06 1.15
C PHE A 352 26.07 -38.48 2.29
N THR A 353 26.15 -37.81 3.43
CA THR A 353 25.20 -37.94 4.54
C THR A 353 24.89 -36.51 5.07
N PRO A 354 23.79 -36.31 5.81
CA PRO A 354 23.43 -35.02 6.36
C PRO A 354 24.50 -34.37 7.25
N THR A 355 25.46 -35.15 7.76
CA THR A 355 26.52 -34.71 8.69
C THR A 355 27.92 -34.86 8.16
N SER A 356 28.12 -35.55 7.02
CA SER A 356 29.48 -35.68 6.41
C SER A 356 29.78 -34.41 5.61
N VAL A 357 31.06 -34.08 5.59
CA VAL A 357 31.62 -33.02 4.73
C VAL A 357 32.75 -33.61 3.94
N ASP A 358 32.58 -33.76 2.65
CA ASP A 358 33.59 -34.30 1.75
C ASP A 358 34.18 -33.21 0.87
N THR A 359 33.38 -32.20 0.58
CA THR A 359 33.76 -31.05 -0.23
C THR A 359 33.24 -29.75 0.41
N ILE A 360 34.05 -28.71 0.40
CA ILE A 360 33.69 -27.36 0.81
C ILE A 360 33.79 -26.45 -0.40
N LEU A 361 32.68 -25.83 -0.80
CA LEU A 361 32.65 -24.79 -1.81
C LEU A 361 32.53 -23.42 -1.12
N ARG A 362 33.55 -22.58 -1.29
CA ARG A 362 33.52 -21.18 -0.89
C ARG A 362 33.25 -20.32 -2.11
N SER A 363 32.25 -19.48 -2.01
CA SER A 363 31.76 -18.64 -3.13
C SER A 363 31.59 -17.18 -2.66
N PRO A 364 32.68 -16.48 -2.25
CA PRO A 364 32.56 -15.06 -2.00
C PRO A 364 32.23 -14.34 -3.30
N THR A 365 31.29 -13.40 -3.22
CA THR A 365 30.81 -12.59 -4.33
C THR A 365 30.78 -11.13 -3.88
N THR A 366 31.28 -10.22 -4.71
CA THR A 366 31.10 -8.79 -4.52
C THR A 366 30.22 -8.24 -5.63
N ALA A 367 29.36 -7.30 -5.30
CA ALA A 367 28.54 -6.63 -6.28
C ALA A 367 28.54 -5.11 -6.06
N ASP A 368 28.61 -4.37 -7.17
CA ASP A 368 28.41 -2.92 -7.27
C ASP A 368 27.18 -2.69 -8.13
N MET A 369 26.12 -2.15 -7.51
CA MET A 369 24.84 -1.92 -8.15
C MET A 369 24.47 -0.44 -8.12
N GLY A 370 23.96 0.07 -9.23
CA GLY A 370 23.51 1.43 -9.37
C GLY A 370 22.21 1.54 -10.13
N LEU A 371 21.19 2.19 -9.54
CA LEU A 371 19.93 2.50 -10.21
C LEU A 371 19.73 4.00 -10.26
N LYS A 372 19.69 4.56 -11.47
CA LYS A 372 19.29 5.95 -11.73
C LYS A 372 17.93 5.99 -12.38
N ARG A 373 16.99 6.66 -11.75
CA ARG A 373 15.65 6.89 -12.29
C ARG A 373 15.39 8.38 -12.40
N MET A 374 14.77 8.79 -13.51
CA MET A 374 14.22 10.13 -13.70
C MET A 374 12.86 10.05 -14.37
N SER A 375 11.92 10.87 -13.92
CA SER A 375 10.59 10.98 -14.51
C SER A 375 10.21 12.44 -14.68
N LEU A 376 9.66 12.77 -15.84
CA LEU A 376 9.04 14.04 -16.17
C LEU A 376 7.53 13.82 -16.30
N ASN A 377 6.75 14.62 -15.61
CA ASN A 377 5.30 14.54 -15.61
C ASN A 377 4.71 15.90 -15.98
N PHE A 378 3.80 15.93 -16.94
CA PHE A 378 2.94 17.05 -17.25
C PHE A 378 1.49 16.63 -17.05
N ASN A 379 0.72 17.43 -16.33
CA ASN A 379 -0.71 17.23 -16.16
C ASN A 379 -1.46 18.54 -16.38
N ASN A 380 -2.54 18.47 -17.15
CA ASN A 380 -3.48 19.57 -17.32
C ASN A 380 -4.90 19.12 -16.95
N GLU A 381 -5.53 19.80 -16.01
CA GLU A 381 -6.94 19.63 -15.67
C GLU A 381 -7.71 20.85 -16.16
N TYR A 382 -8.59 20.66 -17.14
CA TYR A 382 -9.49 21.67 -17.66
C TYR A 382 -10.93 21.37 -17.26
N LYS A 383 -11.53 22.24 -16.45
CA LYS A 383 -12.94 22.20 -16.07
C LYS A 383 -13.75 22.76 -17.23
N ILE A 384 -14.65 21.99 -17.81
CA ILE A 384 -15.47 22.37 -18.95
C ILE A 384 -16.64 23.25 -18.50
N ASP A 385 -17.18 22.93 -17.32
CA ASP A 385 -18.29 23.66 -16.73
C ASP A 385 -18.18 23.72 -15.19
N THR A 386 -19.12 24.41 -14.56
CA THR A 386 -19.24 24.52 -13.10
C THR A 386 -19.97 23.35 -12.46
N LEU A 387 -20.57 22.44 -13.27
CA LEU A 387 -21.30 21.27 -12.84
C LEU A 387 -20.39 20.06 -12.61
N GLY A 388 -19.09 20.21 -12.89
CA GLY A 388 -18.06 19.21 -12.63
C GLY A 388 -17.61 18.42 -13.87
N ALA A 389 -18.05 18.83 -15.08
CA ALA A 389 -17.49 18.27 -16.30
C ALA A 389 -16.03 18.73 -16.46
N LYS A 390 -15.13 17.77 -16.75
CA LYS A 390 -13.71 18.07 -16.87
C LYS A 390 -12.98 17.14 -17.83
N LEU A 391 -11.92 17.66 -18.39
CA LEU A 391 -10.93 16.94 -19.21
C LEU A 391 -9.60 16.97 -18.48
N THR A 392 -8.92 15.83 -18.43
CA THR A 392 -7.58 15.73 -17.84
C THR A 392 -6.63 15.09 -18.84
N LEU A 393 -5.52 15.77 -19.13
CA LEU A 393 -4.43 15.25 -19.95
C LEU A 393 -3.25 14.96 -19.02
N ASP A 394 -2.70 13.75 -19.10
CA ASP A 394 -1.48 13.34 -18.43
C ASP A 394 -0.45 12.88 -19.45
N LEU A 395 0.76 13.44 -19.39
CA LEU A 395 1.89 13.05 -20.23
C LEU A 395 3.06 12.69 -19.31
N ASP A 396 3.66 11.54 -19.53
CA ASP A 396 4.73 10.99 -18.74
C ASP A 396 5.88 10.50 -19.60
N TRP A 397 7.09 10.83 -19.20
CA TRP A 397 8.29 10.16 -19.59
C TRP A 397 9.06 9.68 -18.38
N SER A 398 9.60 8.46 -18.44
CA SER A 398 10.46 7.90 -17.38
C SER A 398 11.60 7.11 -17.97
N MET A 399 12.78 7.32 -17.39
CA MET A 399 14.01 6.63 -17.74
C MET A 399 14.51 5.88 -16.50
N PHE A 400 14.95 4.63 -16.69
CA PHE A 400 15.65 3.82 -15.71
C PHE A 400 16.97 3.40 -16.30
N LYS A 401 18.05 3.57 -15.56
CA LYS A 401 19.38 3.06 -15.88
C LYS A 401 19.89 2.24 -14.72
N ASN A 402 19.88 0.94 -14.88
CA ASN A 402 20.42 0.01 -13.92
C ASN A 402 21.80 -0.46 -14.39
N ARG A 403 22.75 -0.56 -13.48
CA ARG A 403 24.08 -1.13 -13.68
C ARG A 403 24.33 -2.11 -12.55
N SER A 404 24.70 -3.33 -12.91
CA SER A 404 25.07 -4.36 -11.93
C SER A 404 26.35 -5.02 -12.38
N ASN A 405 27.40 -4.83 -11.60
CA ASN A 405 28.69 -5.49 -11.77
C ASN A 405 28.85 -6.49 -10.64
N MET A 406 29.19 -7.72 -10.97
CA MET A 406 29.42 -8.75 -9.96
C MET A 406 30.72 -9.49 -10.26
N ASP A 407 31.54 -9.69 -9.22
CA ASP A 407 32.73 -10.50 -9.25
C ASP A 407 32.52 -11.74 -8.39
N TYR A 408 32.76 -12.88 -8.98
CA TYR A 408 32.56 -14.18 -8.35
C TYR A 408 33.93 -14.87 -8.21
N ARG A 409 34.14 -15.50 -7.06
CA ARG A 409 35.33 -16.30 -6.80
C ARG A 409 34.89 -17.64 -6.25
N TYR A 410 35.34 -18.72 -6.87
CA TYR A 410 35.00 -20.08 -6.47
C TYR A 410 36.23 -20.86 -6.06
N ARG A 411 36.17 -21.37 -4.84
CA ARG A 411 37.21 -22.20 -4.28
C ARG A 411 36.59 -23.51 -3.77
N THR A 412 37.00 -24.62 -4.37
CA THR A 412 36.53 -25.96 -4.01
C THR A 412 37.68 -26.70 -3.34
N GLU A 413 37.46 -27.08 -2.08
CA GLU A 413 38.48 -27.69 -1.24
C GLU A 413 37.96 -28.90 -0.44
N ASN A 414 38.83 -29.77 0.01
CA ASN A 414 38.47 -30.82 0.97
C ASN A 414 38.47 -30.25 2.41
N PRO A 415 37.98 -31.00 3.42
CA PRO A 415 37.93 -30.54 4.81
C PRO A 415 39.28 -30.21 5.42
N SER A 416 40.38 -30.70 4.83
CA SER A 416 41.76 -30.38 5.24
C SER A 416 42.28 -29.09 4.60
N GLY A 417 41.51 -28.43 3.74
CA GLY A 417 41.86 -27.18 3.08
C GLY A 417 42.65 -27.32 1.79
N ASN A 418 42.84 -28.56 1.29
CA ASN A 418 43.48 -28.77 -0.01
C ASN A 418 42.50 -28.53 -1.14
N LEU A 419 42.93 -27.75 -2.13
CA LEU A 419 42.12 -27.45 -3.32
C LEU A 419 41.97 -28.70 -4.20
N PHE A 420 40.77 -28.93 -4.72
CA PHE A 420 40.51 -29.91 -5.79
C PHE A 420 40.88 -29.37 -7.16
N TYR A 421 40.71 -28.06 -7.39
CA TYR A 421 40.96 -27.35 -8.64
C TYR A 421 41.56 -25.95 -8.31
N PRO A 422 42.25 -25.30 -9.27
CA PRO A 422 42.60 -23.90 -9.16
C PRO A 422 41.37 -23.04 -8.85
N GLU A 423 41.58 -21.93 -8.19
CA GLU A 423 40.50 -20.97 -7.92
C GLU A 423 39.92 -20.45 -9.23
N GLU A 424 38.58 -20.42 -9.36
CA GLU A 424 37.91 -19.92 -10.55
C GLU A 424 37.42 -18.48 -10.28
N LEU A 425 37.75 -17.59 -11.23
CA LEU A 425 37.32 -16.19 -11.20
C LEU A 425 36.38 -15.93 -12.35
N GLU A 426 35.23 -15.37 -12.02
CA GLU A 426 34.22 -14.98 -13.00
C GLU A 426 33.74 -13.57 -12.70
N ARG A 427 33.19 -12.87 -13.70
CA ARG A 427 32.57 -11.57 -13.51
C ARG A 427 31.39 -11.38 -14.46
N SER A 428 30.46 -10.53 -14.05
CA SER A 428 29.37 -10.12 -14.91
C SER A 428 29.19 -8.61 -14.90
N ASN A 429 28.86 -8.05 -16.04
CA ASN A 429 28.43 -6.67 -16.22
C ASN A 429 27.07 -6.66 -16.89
N MET A 430 26.06 -6.09 -16.24
CA MET A 430 24.66 -6.11 -16.70
C MET A 430 24.08 -4.70 -16.70
N PRO A 431 24.33 -3.89 -17.74
CA PRO A 431 23.57 -2.66 -17.98
C PRO A 431 22.14 -2.97 -18.43
N THR A 432 21.19 -2.24 -17.88
CA THR A 432 19.78 -2.27 -18.29
C THR A 432 19.27 -0.85 -18.43
N ASP A 433 18.82 -0.46 -19.61
CA ASP A 433 18.24 0.84 -19.91
C ASP A 433 16.76 0.65 -20.26
N ILE A 434 15.85 1.37 -19.57
CA ILE A 434 14.41 1.30 -19.82
C ILE A 434 13.87 2.70 -20.00
N ASP A 435 13.19 2.93 -21.15
CA ASP A 435 12.47 4.15 -21.46
C ASP A 435 10.98 3.88 -21.56
N ILE A 436 10.19 4.72 -20.90
CA ILE A 436 8.73 4.60 -20.83
C ILE A 436 8.09 5.94 -21.19
N TYR A 437 7.18 5.93 -22.15
CA TYR A 437 6.35 7.07 -22.58
C TYR A 437 4.88 6.73 -22.38
N VAL A 438 4.12 7.59 -21.73
CA VAL A 438 2.67 7.41 -21.54
C VAL A 438 1.93 8.70 -21.79
N GLY A 439 0.83 8.60 -22.54
CA GLY A 439 -0.17 9.63 -22.68
C GLY A 439 -1.55 9.13 -22.26
N LYS A 440 -2.27 9.92 -21.46
CA LYS A 440 -3.61 9.59 -20.99
C LYS A 440 -4.52 10.81 -21.09
N LEU A 441 -5.76 10.59 -21.59
CA LEU A 441 -6.80 11.60 -21.70
C LEU A 441 -8.07 11.08 -21.03
N ASP A 442 -8.51 11.74 -19.97
CA ASP A 442 -9.71 11.39 -19.19
C ASP A 442 -10.77 12.47 -19.32
N TYR A 443 -12.01 12.08 -19.61
CA TYR A 443 -13.19 12.92 -19.64
C TYR A 443 -14.18 12.49 -18.57
N VAL A 444 -14.67 13.43 -17.77
CA VAL A 444 -15.68 13.21 -16.74
C VAL A 444 -16.86 14.12 -17.02
N LYS A 445 -18.07 13.55 -17.08
CA LYS A 445 -19.33 14.27 -17.29
C LYS A 445 -20.36 13.87 -16.22
N PRO A 446 -20.59 14.70 -15.18
CA PRO A 446 -21.72 14.53 -14.28
C PRO A 446 -23.04 14.86 -14.98
N PHE A 447 -24.08 14.09 -14.65
CA PHE A 447 -25.48 14.33 -15.00
C PHE A 447 -26.30 14.45 -13.71
N LYS A 448 -27.55 14.89 -13.81
CA LYS A 448 -28.46 15.02 -12.62
C LYS A 448 -28.60 13.75 -11.79
N LYS A 449 -28.43 12.57 -12.39
CA LYS A 449 -28.62 11.25 -11.72
C LYS A 449 -27.46 10.27 -11.92
N GLY A 450 -26.31 10.71 -12.41
CA GLY A 450 -25.17 9.81 -12.62
C GLY A 450 -23.95 10.54 -13.16
N THR A 451 -22.84 9.83 -13.29
CA THR A 451 -21.58 10.35 -13.86
C THR A 451 -21.06 9.39 -14.92
N LEU A 452 -20.72 9.93 -16.08
CA LEU A 452 -20.01 9.23 -17.15
C LEU A 452 -18.52 9.59 -17.05
N GLU A 453 -17.67 8.59 -17.10
CA GLU A 453 -16.23 8.74 -17.25
C GLU A 453 -15.77 7.97 -18.48
N ALA A 454 -14.98 8.57 -19.33
CA ALA A 454 -14.40 7.94 -20.51
C ALA A 454 -12.94 8.37 -20.65
N GLY A 455 -12.10 7.53 -21.25
CA GLY A 455 -10.72 7.93 -21.48
C GLY A 455 -9.98 7.02 -22.44
N LEU A 456 -8.81 7.53 -22.86
CA LEU A 456 -7.87 6.86 -23.74
C LEU A 456 -6.48 6.88 -23.08
N LYS A 457 -5.73 5.80 -23.25
CA LYS A 457 -4.33 5.69 -22.84
C LYS A 457 -3.50 5.07 -23.95
N TYR A 458 -2.30 5.59 -24.13
CA TYR A 458 -1.27 4.95 -24.93
C TYR A 458 0.03 4.91 -24.13
N SER A 459 0.68 3.75 -24.13
CA SER A 459 2.01 3.59 -23.54
C SER A 459 2.97 2.89 -24.50
N ASN A 460 4.23 3.25 -24.40
CA ASN A 460 5.34 2.64 -25.12
C ASN A 460 6.51 2.43 -24.16
N VAL A 461 7.00 1.19 -24.09
CA VAL A 461 8.13 0.79 -23.28
C VAL A 461 9.20 0.17 -24.16
N LYS A 462 10.46 0.56 -23.94
CA LYS A 462 11.63 -0.15 -24.48
C LYS A 462 12.55 -0.49 -23.31
N SER A 463 12.87 -1.77 -23.16
CA SER A 463 13.88 -2.28 -22.22
C SER A 463 15.02 -2.88 -23.02
N ASP A 464 16.24 -2.43 -22.75
CA ASP A 464 17.47 -2.88 -23.41
C ASP A 464 18.44 -3.37 -22.33
N ASN A 465 18.70 -4.67 -22.32
CA ASN A 465 19.55 -5.33 -21.36
C ASN A 465 20.67 -6.07 -22.09
N ASN A 466 21.92 -5.68 -21.83
CA ASN A 466 23.09 -6.28 -22.47
C ASN A 466 24.04 -6.82 -21.40
N MET A 467 23.91 -8.10 -21.06
CA MET A 467 24.76 -8.75 -20.10
C MET A 467 25.97 -9.39 -20.75
N LEU A 468 27.14 -9.04 -20.22
CA LEU A 468 28.41 -9.70 -20.49
C LEU A 468 28.78 -10.55 -19.27
N PHE A 469 29.06 -11.83 -19.49
CA PHE A 469 29.59 -12.74 -18.50
C PHE A 469 30.95 -13.27 -18.95
N GLU A 470 31.97 -13.14 -18.11
CA GLU A 470 33.35 -13.51 -18.42
C GLU A 470 33.91 -14.43 -17.37
N LYS A 471 34.81 -15.32 -17.79
CA LYS A 471 35.62 -16.21 -16.95
C LYS A 471 37.10 -15.93 -17.17
N MET A 472 37.91 -16.04 -16.12
CA MET A 472 39.36 -15.95 -16.21
C MET A 472 39.91 -17.29 -16.68
N GLU A 473 40.60 -17.32 -17.84
CA GLU A 473 41.34 -18.47 -18.36
C GLU A 473 42.73 -17.97 -18.72
N ASP A 474 43.78 -18.62 -18.21
CA ASP A 474 45.17 -18.27 -18.46
C ASP A 474 45.50 -16.77 -18.28
N ASP A 475 44.98 -16.15 -17.19
CA ASP A 475 45.11 -14.74 -16.87
C ASP A 475 44.44 -13.77 -17.87
N VAL A 476 43.54 -14.27 -18.73
CA VAL A 476 42.77 -13.49 -19.68
C VAL A 476 41.25 -13.64 -19.39
N TRP A 477 40.54 -12.54 -19.44
CA TRP A 477 39.07 -12.58 -19.32
C TRP A 477 38.47 -13.00 -20.66
N GLU A 478 37.80 -14.14 -20.68
CA GLU A 478 37.11 -14.68 -21.85
C GLU A 478 35.57 -14.58 -21.71
N ASN A 479 34.92 -14.15 -22.79
CA ASN A 479 33.43 -14.08 -22.80
C ASN A 479 32.84 -15.48 -22.87
N VAL A 480 31.96 -15.79 -21.88
CA VAL A 480 31.18 -17.01 -21.82
C VAL A 480 29.87 -16.80 -22.57
N LEU A 481 29.87 -17.08 -23.90
CA LEU A 481 28.74 -16.84 -24.80
C LEU A 481 27.42 -17.51 -24.33
N THR A 482 27.50 -18.66 -23.67
CA THR A 482 26.31 -19.37 -23.15
C THR A 482 25.71 -18.72 -21.92
N ARG A 483 26.40 -17.76 -21.31
CA ARG A 483 26.00 -17.02 -20.11
C ARG A 483 25.88 -15.51 -20.38
N SER A 484 26.29 -15.04 -21.57
CA SER A 484 26.11 -13.65 -22.02
C SER A 484 24.87 -13.53 -22.90
N ASN A 485 24.12 -12.44 -22.75
CA ASN A 485 22.92 -12.24 -23.57
C ASN A 485 22.63 -10.75 -23.74
N HIS A 486 22.29 -10.34 -24.97
CA HIS A 486 21.72 -9.05 -25.27
C HIS A 486 20.25 -9.22 -25.60
N PHE A 487 19.36 -8.72 -24.75
CA PHE A 487 17.91 -8.84 -24.85
C PHE A 487 17.24 -7.47 -24.94
N VAL A 488 16.46 -7.27 -25.99
CA VAL A 488 15.67 -6.06 -26.19
C VAL A 488 14.18 -6.43 -26.15
N TYR A 489 13.44 -5.76 -25.28
CA TYR A 489 11.98 -5.91 -25.18
C TYR A 489 11.29 -4.59 -25.47
N THR A 490 10.28 -4.64 -26.32
CA THR A 490 9.40 -3.50 -26.59
C THR A 490 7.96 -3.88 -26.33
N GLU A 491 7.19 -2.94 -25.78
CA GLU A 491 5.76 -3.13 -25.52
C GLU A 491 4.99 -1.86 -25.77
N GLN A 492 3.87 -1.99 -26.49
CA GLN A 492 2.92 -0.92 -26.76
C GLN A 492 1.54 -1.35 -26.27
N ILE A 493 0.88 -0.51 -25.48
CA ILE A 493 -0.49 -0.75 -25.01
C ILE A 493 -1.35 0.46 -25.37
N SER A 494 -2.36 0.22 -26.21
CA SER A 494 -3.42 1.17 -26.52
C SER A 494 -4.68 0.77 -25.77
N ALA A 495 -5.25 1.67 -24.97
CA ALA A 495 -6.41 1.38 -24.17
C ALA A 495 -7.50 2.44 -24.28
N GLY A 496 -8.75 2.01 -24.23
CA GLY A 496 -9.92 2.88 -24.11
C GLY A 496 -10.87 2.35 -23.04
N TYR A 497 -11.53 3.24 -22.30
CA TYR A 497 -12.48 2.83 -21.28
C TYR A 497 -13.73 3.70 -21.22
N LEU A 498 -14.79 3.12 -20.68
CA LEU A 498 -16.06 3.78 -20.38
C LEU A 498 -16.59 3.27 -19.05
N ASP A 499 -16.87 4.18 -18.12
CA ASP A 499 -17.49 3.93 -16.83
C ASP A 499 -18.76 4.76 -16.67
N TYR A 500 -19.85 4.17 -16.18
CA TYR A 500 -21.06 4.89 -15.79
C TYR A 500 -21.42 4.56 -14.36
N SER A 501 -21.64 5.60 -13.55
CA SER A 501 -22.07 5.48 -12.17
C SER A 501 -23.39 6.21 -11.93
N LYS A 502 -24.27 5.61 -11.10
CA LYS A 502 -25.58 6.17 -10.74
C LYS A 502 -25.97 5.80 -9.32
N ALA A 503 -26.49 6.80 -8.57
CA ALA A 503 -27.13 6.58 -7.29
C ALA A 503 -28.65 6.65 -7.44
N PHE A 504 -29.37 5.70 -6.81
CA PHE A 504 -30.82 5.63 -6.84
C PHE A 504 -31.38 5.09 -5.50
N GLY A 505 -31.95 5.99 -4.71
CA GLY A 505 -32.41 5.67 -3.35
C GLY A 505 -31.25 5.20 -2.47
N LYS A 506 -31.40 3.99 -1.91
CA LYS A 506 -30.37 3.35 -1.07
C LYS A 506 -29.29 2.62 -1.87
N TRP A 507 -29.42 2.54 -3.18
CA TRP A 507 -28.50 1.84 -4.06
C TRP A 507 -27.57 2.81 -4.77
N ASN A 508 -26.35 2.36 -5.01
CA ASN A 508 -25.43 2.96 -5.96
C ASN A 508 -24.87 1.85 -6.86
N ALA A 509 -24.68 2.17 -8.13
CA ALA A 509 -24.10 1.23 -9.08
C ALA A 509 -23.07 1.94 -9.94
N LYS A 510 -21.96 1.26 -10.22
CA LYS A 510 -20.96 1.66 -11.21
C LYS A 510 -20.67 0.46 -12.10
N VAL A 511 -20.74 0.66 -13.41
CA VAL A 511 -20.47 -0.36 -14.43
C VAL A 511 -19.49 0.23 -15.43
N GLY A 512 -18.49 -0.51 -15.81
CA GLY A 512 -17.52 -0.06 -16.77
C GLY A 512 -16.92 -1.20 -17.60
N VAL A 513 -16.32 -0.83 -18.70
CA VAL A 513 -15.53 -1.71 -19.57
C VAL A 513 -14.28 -0.97 -20.06
N ARG A 514 -13.16 -1.66 -20.04
CA ARG A 514 -11.90 -1.23 -20.62
C ARG A 514 -11.47 -2.24 -21.68
N ALA A 515 -10.99 -1.75 -22.80
CA ALA A 515 -10.35 -2.55 -23.84
C ALA A 515 -8.87 -2.16 -23.91
N GLU A 516 -7.99 -3.16 -23.98
CA GLU A 516 -6.55 -2.96 -24.13
C GLU A 516 -6.04 -3.79 -25.31
N TYR A 517 -5.38 -3.13 -26.24
CA TYR A 517 -4.66 -3.75 -27.35
C TYR A 517 -3.16 -3.66 -27.07
N THR A 518 -2.54 -4.84 -26.89
CA THR A 518 -1.13 -4.98 -26.50
C THR A 518 -0.33 -5.59 -27.64
N ILE A 519 0.78 -4.96 -28.02
CA ILE A 519 1.80 -5.50 -28.92
C ILE A 519 3.10 -5.58 -28.15
N SER A 520 3.75 -6.75 -28.12
CA SER A 520 5.07 -6.91 -27.51
C SER A 520 6.02 -7.71 -28.40
N ASP A 521 7.30 -7.36 -28.37
CA ASP A 521 8.39 -8.01 -29.12
C ASP A 521 9.61 -8.16 -28.19
N GLY A 522 9.91 -9.40 -27.81
CA GLY A 522 11.11 -9.75 -27.05
C GLY A 522 12.14 -10.38 -28.01
N HIS A 523 13.31 -9.78 -28.15
CA HIS A 523 14.37 -10.24 -29.03
C HIS A 523 15.67 -10.48 -28.24
N SER A 524 16.05 -11.74 -28.09
CA SER A 524 17.41 -12.12 -27.68
C SER A 524 18.31 -12.04 -28.91
N ILE A 525 19.13 -11.00 -28.97
CA ILE A 525 20.03 -10.73 -30.10
C ILE A 525 21.14 -11.79 -30.15
N THR A 526 21.65 -12.17 -28.97
CA THR A 526 22.72 -13.17 -28.86
C THR A 526 22.26 -14.55 -29.28
N ALA A 527 21.05 -14.98 -28.94
CA ALA A 527 20.48 -16.28 -29.32
C ALA A 527 19.71 -16.23 -30.66
N ASP A 528 19.56 -15.07 -31.28
CA ASP A 528 18.73 -14.80 -32.47
C ASP A 528 17.29 -15.36 -32.33
N THR A 529 16.69 -15.21 -31.13
CA THR A 529 15.35 -15.70 -30.84
C THR A 529 14.40 -14.55 -30.61
N LYS A 530 13.17 -14.65 -31.16
CA LYS A 530 12.14 -13.62 -31.05
C LYS A 530 10.84 -14.22 -30.55
N VAL A 531 10.22 -13.53 -29.59
CA VAL A 531 8.88 -13.84 -29.09
C VAL A 531 7.99 -12.61 -29.28
N LYS A 532 7.03 -12.71 -30.19
CA LYS A 532 6.07 -11.65 -30.48
C LYS A 532 4.70 -12.03 -29.94
N ARG A 533 3.99 -11.05 -29.39
CA ARG A 533 2.59 -11.18 -28.97
C ARG A 533 1.79 -9.99 -29.44
N ASP A 534 0.55 -10.26 -29.83
CA ASP A 534 -0.43 -9.29 -30.31
C ASP A 534 -1.81 -9.76 -29.88
N TYR A 535 -2.48 -9.02 -28.97
CA TYR A 535 -3.76 -9.42 -28.43
C TYR A 535 -4.62 -8.24 -27.97
N LEU A 536 -5.96 -8.41 -28.07
CA LEU A 536 -6.98 -7.49 -27.60
C LEU A 536 -7.75 -8.12 -26.45
N ASP A 537 -7.77 -7.44 -25.32
CA ASP A 537 -8.44 -7.87 -24.10
C ASP A 537 -9.53 -6.91 -23.65
N PHE A 538 -10.59 -7.47 -23.04
CA PHE A 538 -11.67 -6.70 -22.41
C PHE A 538 -11.70 -6.95 -20.89
N PHE A 539 -11.84 -5.87 -20.15
CA PHE A 539 -11.82 -5.83 -18.69
C PHE A 539 -13.10 -5.18 -18.16
N PRO A 540 -14.18 -5.95 -18.01
CA PRO A 540 -15.42 -5.48 -17.40
C PRO A 540 -15.25 -5.29 -15.89
N SER A 541 -15.94 -4.30 -15.34
CA SER A 541 -16.04 -4.03 -13.92
C SER A 541 -17.45 -3.65 -13.51
N VAL A 542 -17.90 -4.12 -12.35
CA VAL A 542 -19.21 -3.83 -11.77
C VAL A 542 -19.05 -3.59 -10.28
N ASN A 543 -19.65 -2.53 -9.76
CA ASN A 543 -19.75 -2.29 -8.33
C ASN A 543 -21.20 -1.91 -8.01
N ILE A 544 -21.80 -2.59 -7.03
CA ILE A 544 -23.17 -2.35 -6.54
C ILE A 544 -23.11 -2.17 -5.03
N GLY A 545 -23.48 -0.99 -4.56
CA GLY A 545 -23.57 -0.66 -3.15
C GLY A 545 -25.01 -0.54 -2.69
N TYR A 546 -25.30 -1.00 -1.47
CA TYR A 546 -26.59 -0.89 -0.82
C TYR A 546 -26.45 -0.31 0.59
N ASN A 547 -26.93 0.89 0.80
CA ASN A 547 -26.98 1.56 2.10
C ASN A 547 -28.28 1.15 2.81
N MET A 548 -28.25 0.08 3.61
CA MET A 548 -29.42 -0.37 4.38
C MET A 548 -29.91 0.76 5.30
N ASN A 549 -28.97 1.33 6.05
CA ASN A 549 -29.11 2.52 6.89
C ASN A 549 -27.70 3.09 7.18
N GLU A 550 -27.60 4.11 8.05
CA GLU A 550 -26.33 4.77 8.40
C GLU A 550 -25.30 3.83 9.04
N ASN A 551 -25.75 2.74 9.68
CA ASN A 551 -24.89 1.78 10.38
C ASN A 551 -24.56 0.54 9.55
N HIS A 552 -25.25 0.27 8.46
CA HIS A 552 -25.12 -0.95 7.68
C HIS A 552 -25.00 -0.64 6.19
N VAL A 553 -23.83 -0.87 5.64
CA VAL A 553 -23.52 -0.69 4.20
C VAL A 553 -23.02 -2.01 3.64
N LEU A 554 -23.57 -2.44 2.54
CA LEU A 554 -23.15 -3.62 1.79
C LEU A 554 -22.67 -3.19 0.39
N SER A 555 -21.62 -3.81 -0.12
CA SER A 555 -21.11 -3.56 -1.47
C SER A 555 -20.62 -4.86 -2.10
N LEU A 556 -21.12 -5.16 -3.29
CA LEU A 556 -20.70 -6.27 -4.13
C LEU A 556 -19.93 -5.73 -5.33
N SER A 557 -18.78 -6.30 -5.65
CA SER A 557 -18.00 -5.91 -6.80
C SER A 557 -17.42 -7.10 -7.56
N TYR A 558 -17.25 -6.90 -8.85
CA TYR A 558 -16.58 -7.80 -9.78
C TYR A 558 -15.65 -6.99 -10.69
N ALA A 559 -14.46 -7.52 -10.96
CA ALA A 559 -13.57 -7.00 -11.99
C ALA A 559 -12.72 -8.13 -12.59
N LYS A 560 -12.53 -8.11 -13.93
CA LYS A 560 -11.49 -8.87 -14.60
C LYS A 560 -10.21 -8.05 -14.57
N LYS A 561 -9.07 -8.70 -14.30
CA LYS A 561 -7.73 -8.08 -14.21
C LYS A 561 -6.75 -8.88 -15.06
N VAL A 562 -5.64 -8.26 -15.44
CA VAL A 562 -4.48 -8.92 -16.02
C VAL A 562 -3.26 -8.65 -15.16
N SER A 563 -2.33 -9.60 -15.08
CA SER A 563 -0.98 -9.38 -14.60
C SER A 563 0.00 -9.87 -15.64
N ARG A 564 0.83 -8.95 -16.15
CA ARG A 564 1.84 -9.23 -17.17
C ARG A 564 3.16 -9.61 -16.51
N PRO A 565 3.97 -10.46 -17.13
CA PRO A 565 5.30 -10.76 -16.60
C PRO A 565 6.15 -9.50 -16.47
N ASN A 566 6.95 -9.42 -15.42
CA ASN A 566 7.98 -8.39 -15.29
C ASN A 566 9.02 -8.55 -16.42
N TYR A 567 9.56 -7.45 -16.94
CA TYR A 567 10.53 -7.46 -18.03
C TYR A 567 11.79 -8.28 -17.72
N ARG A 568 12.23 -8.30 -16.45
CA ARG A 568 13.35 -9.10 -15.97
C ARG A 568 13.09 -10.61 -16.15
N PHE A 569 11.88 -11.09 -15.87
CA PHE A 569 11.55 -12.51 -15.98
C PHE A 569 11.34 -12.98 -17.42
N LEU A 570 11.13 -12.07 -18.36
CA LEU A 570 11.04 -12.38 -19.80
C LEU A 570 12.41 -12.49 -20.46
N ASN A 571 13.48 -11.98 -19.85
CA ASN A 571 14.84 -12.12 -20.36
C ASN A 571 15.34 -13.54 -20.11
N PRO A 572 15.65 -14.38 -21.15
CA PRO A 572 16.06 -15.77 -21.01
C PRO A 572 17.48 -15.92 -20.43
N PHE A 573 17.76 -15.20 -19.42
CA PHE A 573 19.06 -15.02 -18.82
C PHE A 573 19.19 -15.82 -17.51
N ARG A 574 20.44 -16.26 -17.18
CA ARG A 574 20.78 -16.89 -15.90
C ARG A 574 21.39 -15.87 -14.96
N TYR A 575 20.65 -15.53 -13.90
CA TYR A 575 21.16 -14.68 -12.83
C TYR A 575 21.68 -15.57 -11.70
N TYR A 576 23.00 -15.63 -11.53
CA TYR A 576 23.64 -16.50 -10.55
C TYR A 576 23.57 -15.89 -9.15
N ILE A 577 23.03 -16.67 -8.20
CA ILE A 577 23.08 -16.39 -6.77
C ILE A 577 24.41 -16.92 -6.21
N ASP A 578 24.79 -18.11 -6.65
CA ASP A 578 26.08 -18.74 -6.44
C ASP A 578 26.37 -19.73 -7.58
N LYS A 579 27.51 -20.46 -7.52
CA LYS A 579 27.92 -21.43 -8.55
C LYS A 579 26.87 -22.52 -8.83
N LEU A 580 26.07 -22.89 -7.82
CA LEU A 580 25.14 -24.01 -7.86
C LEU A 580 23.66 -23.58 -7.91
N THR A 581 23.39 -22.23 -7.80
CA THR A 581 22.04 -21.72 -7.72
C THR A 581 21.89 -20.48 -8.59
N TYR A 582 20.89 -20.47 -9.49
CA TYR A 582 20.60 -19.32 -10.35
C TYR A 582 19.11 -19.12 -10.58
N GLN A 583 18.72 -17.92 -10.92
CA GLN A 583 17.41 -17.58 -11.45
C GLN A 583 17.47 -17.60 -12.99
N LEU A 584 16.46 -18.21 -13.62
CA LEU A 584 16.35 -18.32 -15.08
C LEU A 584 15.10 -17.57 -15.56
N GLY A 585 15.26 -16.59 -16.44
CA GLY A 585 14.13 -15.95 -17.07
C GLY A 585 13.48 -16.82 -18.14
N ASN A 586 12.18 -16.60 -18.37
CA ASN A 586 11.39 -17.36 -19.33
C ASN A 586 10.61 -16.42 -20.25
N PRO A 587 11.03 -16.23 -21.52
CA PRO A 587 10.35 -15.33 -22.45
C PRO A 587 8.96 -15.83 -22.89
N TYR A 588 8.62 -17.09 -22.60
CA TYR A 588 7.36 -17.72 -23.01
C TYR A 588 6.24 -17.58 -21.97
N VAL A 589 6.52 -17.01 -20.81
CA VAL A 589 5.48 -16.77 -19.78
C VAL A 589 4.42 -15.85 -20.34
N ASN A 590 3.16 -16.28 -20.27
CA ASN A 590 2.00 -15.54 -20.69
C ASN A 590 1.43 -14.68 -19.57
N PRO A 591 0.70 -13.59 -19.90
CA PRO A 591 -0.08 -12.86 -18.90
C PRO A 591 -1.11 -13.76 -18.21
N GLN A 592 -1.31 -13.57 -16.92
CA GLN A 592 -2.36 -14.23 -16.15
C GLN A 592 -3.60 -13.36 -16.05
N TYR A 593 -4.78 -14.00 -16.06
CA TYR A 593 -6.08 -13.31 -15.97
C TYR A 593 -6.82 -13.71 -14.71
N THR A 594 -7.27 -12.70 -13.95
CA THR A 594 -7.96 -12.92 -12.67
C THR A 594 -9.37 -12.36 -12.70
N HIS A 595 -10.36 -13.19 -12.36
CA HIS A 595 -11.73 -12.79 -12.07
C HIS A 595 -11.89 -12.61 -10.57
N GLY A 596 -12.01 -11.38 -10.12
CA GLY A 596 -12.14 -11.02 -8.70
C GLY A 596 -13.59 -10.69 -8.33
N PHE A 597 -14.12 -11.34 -7.31
CA PHE A 597 -15.41 -11.07 -6.69
C PHE A 597 -15.19 -10.64 -5.24
N THR A 598 -15.84 -9.57 -4.82
CA THR A 598 -15.66 -9.06 -3.45
C THR A 598 -17.00 -8.60 -2.87
N LEU A 599 -17.31 -9.07 -1.68
CA LEU A 599 -18.44 -8.63 -0.87
C LEU A 599 -17.91 -7.89 0.36
N ASN A 600 -18.20 -6.61 0.49
CA ASN A 600 -17.85 -5.80 1.65
C ASN A 600 -19.08 -5.51 2.48
N TYR A 601 -18.98 -5.71 3.80
CA TYR A 601 -19.98 -5.30 4.77
C TYR A 601 -19.35 -4.38 5.80
N THR A 602 -19.91 -3.19 5.94
CA THR A 602 -19.49 -2.20 6.94
C THR A 602 -20.59 -2.06 8.00
N LEU A 603 -20.21 -2.26 9.27
CA LEU A 603 -21.06 -2.14 10.44
C LEU A 603 -20.68 -0.89 11.25
N LYS A 604 -21.66 -0.05 11.59
CA LYS A 604 -21.50 1.19 12.38
C LYS A 604 -20.43 2.12 11.82
N GLN A 605 -20.25 2.13 10.49
CA GLN A 605 -19.22 2.90 9.76
C GLN A 605 -17.78 2.67 10.28
N MET A 606 -17.55 1.61 11.02
CA MET A 606 -16.29 1.37 11.74
C MET A 606 -15.74 -0.05 11.54
N PHE A 607 -16.59 -1.07 11.72
CA PHE A 607 -16.18 -2.47 11.54
C PHE A 607 -16.37 -2.88 10.08
N ASN A 608 -15.33 -3.44 9.48
CA ASN A 608 -15.38 -3.83 8.08
C ASN A 608 -15.07 -5.32 7.92
N PHE A 609 -15.91 -6.00 7.14
CA PHE A 609 -15.79 -7.41 6.80
C PHE A 609 -15.77 -7.53 5.27
N THR A 610 -14.70 -8.10 4.73
CA THR A 610 -14.52 -8.28 3.30
C THR A 610 -14.37 -9.76 3.00
N LEU A 611 -15.33 -10.33 2.28
CA LEU A 611 -15.24 -11.68 1.71
C LEU A 611 -14.85 -11.52 0.24
N GLY A 612 -13.75 -12.13 -0.19
CA GLY A 612 -13.28 -12.06 -1.57
C GLY A 612 -12.92 -13.44 -2.11
N THR A 613 -13.01 -13.56 -3.44
CA THR A 613 -12.57 -14.73 -4.19
C THR A 613 -11.97 -14.28 -5.53
N ASP A 614 -10.72 -14.62 -5.75
CA ASP A 614 -9.97 -14.41 -6.98
C ASP A 614 -9.76 -15.77 -7.69
N ILE A 615 -10.21 -15.87 -8.93
CA ILE A 615 -10.01 -17.04 -9.80
C ILE A 615 -9.05 -16.61 -10.90
N THR A 616 -7.85 -17.16 -10.88
CA THR A 616 -6.79 -16.83 -11.84
C THR A 616 -6.58 -17.99 -12.79
N ASN A 617 -6.63 -17.70 -14.10
CA ASN A 617 -6.24 -18.60 -15.17
C ASN A 617 -4.83 -18.27 -15.63
N ASP A 618 -4.10 -19.29 -16.09
CA ASP A 618 -2.69 -19.17 -16.52
C ASP A 618 -1.82 -18.50 -15.44
N ALA A 619 -2.06 -18.89 -14.17
CA ALA A 619 -1.41 -18.28 -13.01
C ALA A 619 0.11 -18.35 -13.14
N MET A 620 0.79 -17.21 -13.07
CA MET A 620 2.26 -17.14 -13.08
C MET A 620 2.78 -17.53 -11.71
N VAL A 621 3.53 -18.59 -11.64
CA VAL A 621 4.09 -19.12 -10.40
C VAL A 621 5.59 -19.29 -10.51
N GLU A 622 6.23 -19.26 -9.36
CA GLU A 622 7.63 -19.61 -9.23
C GLU A 622 7.78 -21.12 -9.26
N SER A 623 8.60 -21.63 -10.14
CA SER A 623 8.93 -23.03 -10.35
C SER A 623 10.41 -23.26 -10.08
N MET A 624 10.77 -24.48 -9.73
CA MET A 624 12.16 -24.89 -9.52
C MET A 624 12.55 -25.95 -10.55
N GLY A 625 13.77 -25.88 -11.01
CA GLY A 625 14.41 -26.94 -11.77
C GLY A 625 15.71 -27.35 -11.10
N GLN A 626 16.12 -28.59 -11.34
CA GLN A 626 17.33 -29.17 -10.78
C GLN A 626 18.04 -30.00 -11.84
N ASP A 627 19.34 -29.85 -11.92
CA ASP A 627 20.21 -30.71 -12.74
C ASP A 627 21.14 -31.49 -11.84
N ALA A 628 20.92 -32.79 -11.78
CA ALA A 628 21.69 -33.70 -10.94
C ALA A 628 23.11 -33.97 -11.46
N GLU A 629 23.39 -33.74 -12.75
CA GLU A 629 24.75 -33.91 -13.32
C GLU A 629 25.64 -32.76 -12.89
N THR A 630 25.14 -31.53 -13.01
CA THR A 630 25.87 -30.31 -12.63
C THR A 630 25.69 -29.94 -11.16
N ASN A 631 24.79 -30.60 -10.42
CA ASN A 631 24.34 -30.28 -9.05
C ASN A 631 23.80 -28.85 -8.94
N THR A 632 23.21 -28.32 -10.02
CA THR A 632 22.65 -26.97 -10.02
C THR A 632 21.15 -26.99 -9.80
N THR A 633 20.67 -25.93 -9.17
CA THR A 633 19.23 -25.67 -8.96
C THR A 633 18.91 -24.30 -9.50
N TRP A 634 17.80 -24.16 -10.20
CA TRP A 634 17.35 -22.84 -10.65
C TRP A 634 15.89 -22.59 -10.27
N VAL A 635 15.59 -21.32 -10.16
CA VAL A 635 14.23 -20.83 -9.98
C VAL A 635 13.82 -20.11 -11.26
N THR A 636 12.65 -20.41 -11.78
CA THR A 636 12.08 -19.76 -12.97
C THR A 636 10.63 -19.41 -12.74
N ARG A 637 9.98 -18.80 -13.74
CA ARG A 637 8.54 -18.56 -13.73
C ARG A 637 7.87 -19.34 -14.86
N GLU A 638 6.72 -19.92 -14.53
CA GLU A 638 5.90 -20.71 -15.44
C GLU A 638 4.42 -20.35 -15.26
N ASN A 639 3.60 -20.66 -16.28
CA ASN A 639 2.16 -20.55 -16.15
C ASN A 639 1.58 -21.84 -15.61
N LEU A 640 1.08 -21.80 -14.39
CA LEU A 640 0.26 -22.86 -13.79
C LEU A 640 -1.18 -22.75 -14.34
N GLY A 641 -1.88 -23.85 -14.49
CA GLY A 641 -3.23 -23.86 -15.08
C GLY A 641 -4.22 -22.94 -14.37
N LYS A 642 -4.48 -23.17 -13.07
CA LYS A 642 -5.44 -22.38 -12.29
C LYS A 642 -5.00 -22.13 -10.87
N SER A 643 -5.32 -20.94 -10.37
CA SER A 643 -5.18 -20.58 -8.94
C SER A 643 -6.51 -20.01 -8.43
N LEU A 644 -6.91 -20.42 -7.25
CA LEU A 644 -8.06 -19.90 -6.50
C LEU A 644 -7.55 -19.31 -5.19
N THR A 645 -7.87 -18.06 -4.93
CA THR A 645 -7.62 -17.43 -3.62
C THR A 645 -8.94 -16.91 -3.06
N SER A 646 -9.38 -17.44 -1.92
CA SER A 646 -10.55 -16.94 -1.20
C SER A 646 -10.13 -16.40 0.17
N TYR A 647 -10.67 -15.26 0.58
CA TYR A 647 -10.29 -14.64 1.85
C TYR A 647 -11.48 -14.00 2.56
N LEU A 648 -11.40 -14.02 3.89
CA LEU A 648 -12.24 -13.22 4.78
C LEU A 648 -11.35 -12.28 5.57
N ASN A 649 -11.41 -11.01 5.28
CA ASN A 649 -10.72 -9.97 6.02
C ASN A 649 -11.68 -9.31 7.03
N MET A 650 -11.21 -9.12 8.25
CA MET A 650 -11.94 -8.46 9.34
C MET A 650 -11.08 -7.31 9.87
N ASN A 651 -11.56 -6.09 9.71
CA ASN A 651 -10.97 -4.91 10.34
C ASN A 651 -11.83 -4.47 11.52
N ILE A 652 -11.25 -4.52 12.72
CA ILE A 652 -11.92 -4.33 14.01
C ILE A 652 -11.14 -3.27 14.81
N PRO A 653 -11.41 -1.97 14.58
CA PRO A 653 -10.88 -0.92 15.44
C PRO A 653 -11.61 -0.91 16.77
N LEU A 654 -10.86 -0.85 17.87
CA LEU A 654 -11.40 -0.79 19.22
C LEU A 654 -10.79 0.39 19.98
N ARG A 655 -11.54 0.92 20.94
CA ARG A 655 -11.06 1.97 21.85
C ARG A 655 -11.46 1.67 23.28
N VAL A 656 -10.49 1.70 24.17
CA VAL A 656 -10.69 1.47 25.61
C VAL A 656 -10.39 2.77 26.34
N GLY A 657 -11.42 3.44 26.79
CA GLY A 657 -11.33 4.77 27.37
C GLY A 657 -10.74 5.80 26.37
N ASN A 658 -10.02 6.79 26.90
CA ASN A 658 -9.37 7.84 26.10
C ASN A 658 -7.87 7.58 25.86
N VAL A 659 -7.33 6.56 26.51
CA VAL A 659 -5.88 6.27 26.52
C VAL A 659 -5.52 5.24 25.47
N TRP A 660 -6.27 4.17 25.30
CA TRP A 660 -5.90 3.01 24.50
C TRP A 660 -6.80 2.85 23.27
N SER A 661 -6.21 2.86 22.10
CA SER A 661 -6.87 2.52 20.84
C SER A 661 -6.13 1.39 20.13
N MET A 662 -6.87 0.50 19.50
CA MET A 662 -6.33 -0.61 18.73
C MET A 662 -6.97 -0.65 17.33
N ASN A 663 -6.19 -1.08 16.37
CA ASN A 663 -6.68 -1.46 15.05
C ASN A 663 -6.25 -2.91 14.78
N ASN A 664 -7.24 -3.81 14.75
CA ASN A 664 -7.01 -5.23 14.53
C ASN A 664 -7.43 -5.58 13.11
N ASN A 665 -6.53 -6.14 12.33
CA ASN A 665 -6.77 -6.60 10.98
C ASN A 665 -6.43 -8.08 10.89
N ILE A 666 -7.43 -8.92 10.69
CA ILE A 666 -7.31 -10.38 10.66
C ILE A 666 -7.84 -10.88 9.32
N THR A 667 -7.03 -11.65 8.60
CA THR A 667 -7.41 -12.21 7.31
C THR A 667 -7.24 -13.73 7.34
N GLY A 668 -8.32 -14.48 7.21
CA GLY A 668 -8.29 -15.90 6.89
C GLY A 668 -8.23 -16.05 5.37
N ILE A 669 -7.24 -16.79 4.87
CA ILE A 669 -6.96 -16.96 3.44
C ILE A 669 -6.92 -18.44 3.11
N TYR A 670 -7.66 -18.84 2.07
CA TYR A 670 -7.56 -20.17 1.45
C TYR A 670 -7.02 -19.99 0.04
N MET A 671 -5.88 -20.61 -0.24
CA MET A 671 -5.27 -20.70 -1.57
C MET A 671 -5.34 -22.12 -2.09
N HIS A 672 -5.60 -22.28 -3.40
CA HIS A 672 -5.60 -23.56 -4.08
C HIS A 672 -4.94 -23.41 -5.45
N PHE A 673 -3.96 -24.24 -5.72
CA PHE A 673 -3.21 -24.28 -6.96
C PHE A 673 -3.47 -25.60 -7.67
N LYS A 674 -3.70 -25.53 -9.00
CA LYS A 674 -3.96 -26.71 -9.81
C LYS A 674 -3.36 -26.57 -11.20
N GLY A 675 -2.52 -27.52 -11.59
CA GLY A 675 -1.92 -27.66 -12.93
C GLY A 675 -0.47 -28.09 -12.88
N PRO A 676 0.22 -28.11 -14.04
CA PRO A 676 1.60 -28.55 -14.14
C PRO A 676 2.58 -27.53 -13.55
N ILE A 677 3.56 -27.99 -12.78
CA ILE A 677 4.70 -27.21 -12.31
C ILE A 677 5.93 -28.10 -12.19
N ALA A 678 7.07 -27.63 -12.64
CA ALA A 678 8.33 -28.42 -12.64
C ALA A 678 8.18 -29.82 -13.25
N GLY A 679 7.29 -29.99 -14.24
CA GLY A 679 7.01 -31.29 -14.88
C GLY A 679 6.02 -32.19 -14.14
N TYR A 680 5.48 -31.78 -12.99
CA TYR A 680 4.51 -32.54 -12.17
C TYR A 680 3.16 -31.84 -12.12
N GLU A 681 2.08 -32.65 -12.01
CA GLU A 681 0.73 -32.14 -11.75
C GLU A 681 0.54 -31.87 -10.26
N ILE A 682 0.19 -30.65 -9.89
CA ILE A 682 -0.19 -30.29 -8.53
C ILE A 682 -1.70 -30.04 -8.42
N ASP A 683 -2.28 -30.42 -7.29
CA ASP A 683 -3.66 -30.11 -6.89
C ASP A 683 -3.66 -29.90 -5.37
N GLN A 684 -3.27 -28.69 -4.93
CA GLN A 684 -2.93 -28.42 -3.55
C GLN A 684 -3.63 -27.16 -3.01
N GLY A 685 -4.28 -27.31 -1.85
CA GLY A 685 -4.94 -26.24 -1.12
C GLY A 685 -4.33 -26.01 0.25
N SER A 686 -4.27 -24.76 0.66
CA SER A 686 -3.78 -24.37 1.99
C SER A 686 -4.64 -23.25 2.58
N PHE A 687 -4.96 -23.38 3.87
CA PHE A 687 -5.61 -22.33 4.66
C PHE A 687 -4.64 -21.76 5.69
N PHE A 688 -4.64 -20.46 5.84
CA PHE A 688 -3.83 -19.77 6.85
C PHE A 688 -4.51 -18.48 7.34
N VAL A 689 -4.02 -17.99 8.46
CA VAL A 689 -4.46 -16.71 9.03
C VAL A 689 -3.29 -15.77 9.08
N GLN A 690 -3.50 -14.57 8.58
CA GLN A 690 -2.60 -13.43 8.76
C GLN A 690 -3.25 -12.43 9.69
N ALA A 691 -2.51 -11.92 10.65
CA ALA A 691 -3.00 -10.93 11.61
C ALA A 691 -2.01 -9.78 11.78
N ASN A 692 -2.57 -8.58 11.88
CA ASN A 692 -1.85 -7.36 12.25
C ASN A 692 -2.68 -6.63 13.30
N SER A 693 -2.09 -6.38 14.46
CA SER A 693 -2.73 -5.64 15.54
C SER A 693 -1.84 -4.49 15.99
N MET A 694 -2.35 -3.27 15.84
CA MET A 694 -1.64 -2.05 16.23
C MET A 694 -2.32 -1.41 17.42
N HIS A 695 -1.56 -1.18 18.48
CA HIS A 695 -1.98 -0.56 19.72
C HIS A 695 -1.34 0.82 19.86
N THR A 696 -2.14 1.83 20.16
CA THR A 696 -1.67 3.19 20.45
C THR A 696 -2.15 3.60 21.83
N PHE A 697 -1.22 4.01 22.69
CA PHE A 697 -1.46 4.50 24.04
C PHE A 697 -1.17 6.00 24.10
N LYS A 698 -2.17 6.82 24.37
CA LYS A 698 -2.03 8.28 24.50
C LYS A 698 -2.11 8.67 25.96
N PHE A 699 -0.96 8.89 26.61
CA PHE A 699 -0.87 9.22 28.04
C PHE A 699 -1.12 10.71 28.31
N SER A 700 -0.70 11.56 27.37
CA SER A 700 -0.89 13.01 27.42
C SER A 700 -0.85 13.62 26.02
N PRO A 701 -1.08 14.93 25.83
CA PRO A 701 -0.85 15.58 24.54
C PRO A 701 0.59 15.45 24.04
N GLN A 702 1.58 15.31 24.94
CA GLN A 702 2.99 15.19 24.63
C GLN A 702 3.43 13.73 24.46
N TRP A 703 2.95 12.79 25.27
CA TRP A 703 3.43 11.42 25.32
C TRP A 703 2.45 10.42 24.71
N SER A 704 2.93 9.62 23.79
CA SER A 704 2.25 8.43 23.31
C SER A 704 3.22 7.26 23.15
N ALA A 705 2.69 6.03 23.28
CA ALA A 705 3.42 4.82 22.98
C ALA A 705 2.64 3.99 21.94
N GLU A 706 3.35 3.14 21.23
CA GLU A 706 2.81 2.26 20.19
C GLU A 706 3.37 0.85 20.39
N ALA A 707 2.55 -0.16 20.09
CA ALA A 707 2.99 -1.53 19.93
C ALA A 707 2.29 -2.11 18.70
N ALA A 708 3.02 -2.78 17.83
CA ALA A 708 2.48 -3.49 16.68
C ALA A 708 2.88 -4.95 16.74
N ILE A 709 1.92 -5.84 16.51
CA ILE A 709 2.12 -7.28 16.43
C ILE A 709 1.63 -7.71 15.07
N ASN A 710 2.48 -8.35 14.27
CA ASN A 710 2.13 -8.88 12.97
C ASN A 710 2.61 -10.32 12.82
N GLY A 711 1.88 -11.12 12.05
CA GLY A 711 2.29 -12.50 11.84
C GLY A 711 1.33 -13.30 10.97
N ASN A 712 1.76 -14.51 10.65
CA ASN A 712 0.97 -15.49 9.91
C ASN A 712 1.15 -16.89 10.49
N THR A 713 0.12 -17.73 10.36
CA THR A 713 0.21 -19.18 10.61
C THR A 713 0.94 -19.88 9.45
N PRO A 714 1.44 -21.09 9.62
CA PRO A 714 2.07 -21.82 8.53
C PRO A 714 1.09 -22.06 7.36
N PHE A 715 1.61 -22.07 6.13
CA PHE A 715 0.83 -22.38 4.94
C PHE A 715 1.71 -22.93 3.82
N VAL A 716 1.07 -23.51 2.82
CA VAL A 716 1.74 -23.95 1.60
C VAL A 716 1.39 -22.99 0.47
N TYR A 717 2.41 -22.47 -0.16
CA TYR A 717 2.33 -21.64 -1.34
C TYR A 717 3.08 -22.31 -2.48
N ASN A 718 2.34 -22.82 -3.45
CA ASN A 718 2.92 -23.56 -4.54
C ASN A 718 3.72 -24.78 -4.02
N LEU A 719 5.02 -24.88 -4.29
CA LEU A 719 5.91 -25.96 -3.83
C LEU A 719 6.48 -25.70 -2.42
N PHE A 720 6.29 -24.51 -1.86
CA PHE A 720 6.94 -24.07 -0.62
C PHE A 720 5.99 -24.14 0.57
N LYS A 721 6.41 -24.78 1.64
CA LYS A 721 5.80 -24.66 2.97
C LYS A 721 6.44 -23.45 3.68
N ILE A 722 5.65 -22.41 3.88
CA ILE A 722 6.04 -21.21 4.63
C ILE A 722 5.68 -21.41 6.09
N HIS A 723 6.66 -21.26 6.98
CA HIS A 723 6.47 -21.47 8.41
C HIS A 723 5.83 -20.24 9.07
N ALA A 724 5.32 -20.44 10.29
CA ALA A 724 4.76 -19.32 11.08
C ALA A 724 5.81 -18.24 11.33
N ARG A 725 5.36 -17.01 11.24
CA ARG A 725 6.19 -15.83 11.52
C ARG A 725 5.43 -14.89 12.43
N ILE A 726 6.13 -14.27 13.36
CA ILE A 726 5.61 -13.22 14.22
C ILE A 726 6.66 -12.12 14.38
N GLY A 727 6.23 -10.87 14.27
CA GLY A 727 7.05 -9.69 14.53
C GLY A 727 6.37 -8.79 15.56
N VAL A 728 7.17 -8.18 16.45
CA VAL A 728 6.69 -7.24 17.45
C VAL A 728 7.52 -5.98 17.39
N ASP A 729 6.86 -4.84 17.16
CA ASP A 729 7.47 -3.52 17.15
C ASP A 729 6.93 -2.70 18.31
N VAL A 730 7.77 -1.91 18.96
CA VAL A 730 7.35 -0.99 20.03
C VAL A 730 7.96 0.38 19.82
N GLY A 731 7.29 1.42 20.28
CA GLY A 731 7.79 2.78 20.18
C GLY A 731 7.16 3.75 21.15
N ALA A 732 7.84 4.85 21.40
CA ALA A 732 7.36 5.98 22.18
C ALA A 732 7.62 7.27 21.44
N THR A 733 6.66 8.18 21.46
CA THR A 733 6.75 9.49 20.81
C THR A 733 6.55 10.59 21.85
N TYR A 734 7.44 11.55 21.83
CA TYR A 734 7.32 12.80 22.57
C TYR A 734 7.10 13.97 21.63
N ASN A 735 5.94 14.61 21.71
CA ASN A 735 5.63 15.85 20.98
C ASN A 735 5.98 17.04 21.88
N PHE A 736 6.85 17.93 21.41
CA PHE A 736 7.23 19.12 22.15
C PHE A 736 6.04 20.10 22.25
N LYS A 737 6.08 20.96 23.26
CA LYS A 737 5.01 21.95 23.51
C LYS A 737 4.84 22.97 22.38
N ASP A 738 5.86 23.14 21.54
CA ASP A 738 5.83 24.00 20.34
C ASP A 738 4.91 23.47 19.23
N GLN A 739 4.42 22.23 19.35
CA GLN A 739 3.60 21.48 18.37
C GLN A 739 4.27 21.38 16.97
N LYS A 740 5.55 21.72 16.87
CA LYS A 740 6.35 21.68 15.63
C LYS A 740 7.38 20.58 15.64
N SER A 741 7.87 20.23 16.82
CA SER A 741 8.92 19.25 17.03
C SER A 741 8.36 17.96 17.61
N SER A 742 8.89 16.82 17.18
CA SER A 742 8.64 15.53 17.84
C SER A 742 9.90 14.66 17.84
N LEU A 743 10.02 13.82 18.86
CA LEU A 743 11.07 12.82 18.97
C LEU A 743 10.41 11.44 19.16
N LYS A 744 10.76 10.47 18.31
CA LYS A 744 10.25 9.10 18.37
C LYS A 744 11.42 8.14 18.57
N LEU A 745 11.30 7.31 19.61
CA LEU A 745 12.16 6.14 19.81
C LEU A 745 11.34 4.90 19.44
N ALA A 746 11.88 4.04 18.59
CA ALA A 746 11.23 2.81 18.16
C ALA A 746 12.22 1.64 18.19
N VAL A 747 11.69 0.46 18.53
CA VAL A 747 12.40 -0.83 18.41
C VAL A 747 11.58 -1.69 17.48
N THR A 748 12.15 -2.06 16.32
CA THR A 748 11.53 -3.01 15.38
C THR A 748 12.00 -4.42 15.67
N ASP A 749 11.16 -5.41 15.39
CA ASP A 749 11.42 -6.84 15.64
C ASP A 749 12.06 -7.09 17.00
N ALA A 750 11.44 -6.58 18.08
CA ALA A 750 11.98 -6.52 19.43
C ALA A 750 12.51 -7.88 19.94
N PHE A 751 11.97 -9.00 19.45
CA PHE A 751 12.32 -10.36 19.85
C PHE A 751 13.18 -11.11 18.83
N ARG A 752 13.60 -10.47 17.73
CA ARG A 752 14.32 -11.10 16.60
C ARG A 752 13.61 -12.34 16.04
N SER A 753 12.27 -12.27 16.01
CA SER A 753 11.39 -13.38 15.65
C SER A 753 10.83 -13.29 14.21
N ASN A 754 11.03 -12.16 13.53
CA ASN A 754 10.57 -11.94 12.17
C ASN A 754 11.55 -12.54 11.14
N ARG A 755 11.55 -13.89 11.04
CA ARG A 755 12.42 -14.68 10.15
C ARG A 755 11.61 -15.32 9.04
N ASN A 756 12.19 -15.41 7.86
CA ASN A 756 11.63 -16.16 6.74
C ASN A 756 12.15 -17.60 6.77
N ASN A 757 11.30 -18.53 7.16
CA ASN A 757 11.61 -19.96 7.14
C ASN A 757 10.70 -20.61 6.11
N LEU A 758 11.30 -21.27 5.10
CA LEU A 758 10.62 -21.99 4.06
C LEU A 758 11.18 -23.41 3.97
N SER A 759 10.37 -24.34 3.52
CA SER A 759 10.84 -25.68 3.18
C SER A 759 10.10 -26.18 1.95
N THR A 760 10.78 -26.98 1.15
CA THR A 760 10.20 -27.74 0.04
C THR A 760 10.45 -29.22 0.30
N ASP A 761 9.42 -30.03 0.15
CA ASP A 761 9.46 -31.49 0.21
C ASP A 761 8.51 -31.98 -0.88
N PHE A 762 8.99 -31.92 -2.11
CA PHE A 762 8.19 -32.20 -3.29
C PHE A 762 9.03 -32.95 -4.32
N HIS A 763 8.77 -34.26 -4.50
CA HIS A 763 9.53 -35.15 -5.37
C HIS A 763 11.05 -35.03 -5.10
N GLU A 764 11.85 -34.75 -6.13
CA GLU A 764 13.31 -34.56 -6.00
C GLU A 764 13.71 -33.22 -5.34
N PHE A 765 12.76 -32.31 -5.13
CA PHE A 765 13.05 -30.99 -4.55
C PHE A 765 12.91 -31.02 -3.03
N GLN A 766 14.01 -31.22 -2.32
CA GLN A 766 14.06 -31.17 -0.86
C GLN A 766 14.97 -30.05 -0.42
N SER A 767 14.40 -29.02 0.22
CA SER A 767 15.17 -27.91 0.74
C SER A 767 14.58 -27.29 2.01
N LYS A 768 15.45 -26.68 2.81
CA LYS A 768 15.10 -25.87 3.98
C LYS A 768 15.85 -24.55 3.89
N ILE A 769 15.11 -23.45 3.89
CA ILE A 769 15.64 -22.09 3.80
C ILE A 769 15.30 -21.36 5.09
N ARG A 770 16.31 -20.78 5.73
CA ARG A 770 16.16 -19.90 6.89
C ARG A 770 16.85 -18.58 6.57
N GLN A 771 16.10 -17.49 6.59
CA GLN A 771 16.62 -16.19 6.23
C GLN A 771 16.25 -15.13 7.28
N TYR A 772 17.20 -14.30 7.61
CA TYR A 772 17.03 -13.16 8.52
C TYR A 772 17.62 -11.88 7.90
N HIS A 773 16.81 -10.82 7.83
CA HIS A 773 17.14 -9.56 7.16
C HIS A 773 17.40 -8.42 8.18
N ASP A 774 18.27 -8.60 9.16
CA ASP A 774 18.67 -7.59 10.16
C ASP A 774 17.54 -6.59 10.57
N ASN A 775 16.32 -7.17 10.83
CA ASN A 775 15.09 -6.40 11.10
C ASN A 775 15.07 -5.79 12.50
N GLN A 776 15.88 -6.33 13.44
CA GLN A 776 15.93 -5.81 14.79
C GLN A 776 16.73 -4.52 14.85
N THR A 777 16.04 -3.38 14.97
CA THR A 777 16.69 -2.08 15.06
C THR A 777 16.13 -1.21 16.18
N VAL A 778 17.00 -0.42 16.79
CA VAL A 778 16.61 0.71 17.64
C VAL A 778 16.76 1.98 16.81
N ARG A 779 15.69 2.76 16.69
CA ARG A 779 15.64 3.95 15.83
C ARG A 779 15.20 5.18 16.65
N LEU A 780 15.96 6.26 16.52
CA LEU A 780 15.60 7.58 17.04
C LEU A 780 15.29 8.49 15.84
N THR A 781 14.10 9.09 15.82
CA THR A 781 13.64 9.98 14.75
C THR A 781 13.26 11.34 15.33
N TYR A 782 13.86 12.41 14.81
CA TYR A 782 13.47 13.79 15.07
C TYR A 782 12.74 14.36 13.87
N THR A 783 11.58 14.98 14.12
CA THR A 783 10.79 15.67 13.09
C THR A 783 10.58 17.11 13.49
N TYR A 784 10.86 18.06 12.56
CA TYR A 784 10.63 19.48 12.75
C TYR A 784 9.79 20.06 11.62
N LYS A 785 8.68 20.70 11.97
CA LYS A 785 7.74 21.38 11.07
C LYS A 785 7.90 22.89 11.21
N PHE A 786 8.03 23.58 10.09
CA PHE A 786 8.25 25.04 10.10
C PHE A 786 7.41 25.76 9.05
N GLY A 787 7.29 27.09 9.22
CA GLY A 787 6.51 27.94 8.33
C GLY A 787 5.00 27.90 8.62
N ASN A 788 4.18 28.20 7.63
CA ASN A 788 2.73 28.20 7.74
C ASN A 788 2.16 26.78 7.66
N LEU A 789 1.97 26.12 8.81
CA LEU A 789 1.54 24.72 8.90
C LEU A 789 0.10 24.47 8.41
N LYS A 790 -0.66 25.53 8.12
CA LYS A 790 -2.01 25.42 7.52
C LYS A 790 -1.96 25.26 5.99
N GLN A 791 -0.78 25.37 5.37
CA GLN A 791 -0.59 25.30 3.92
C GLN A 791 -0.34 23.86 3.43
N GLN A 792 -0.89 23.52 2.26
CA GLN A 792 -0.73 22.19 1.65
C GLN A 792 -0.78 22.20 0.13
N ILE A 793 -0.18 21.18 -0.47
CA ILE A 793 0.02 21.04 -1.90
C ILE A 793 -0.75 19.87 -2.46
N ARG A 794 -1.32 20.09 -3.65
CA ARG A 794 -1.84 19.05 -4.52
C ARG A 794 -0.66 18.38 -5.22
N LYS A 795 -0.27 17.17 -4.79
CA LYS A 795 0.72 16.36 -5.51
C LYS A 795 0.02 15.52 -6.56
N LYS A 796 0.51 15.55 -7.78
CA LYS A 796 -0.01 14.84 -8.94
C LYS A 796 1.07 13.91 -9.48
N ASP A 797 0.76 12.63 -9.62
CA ASP A 797 1.59 11.64 -10.31
C ASP A 797 0.73 10.94 -11.35
N SER A 798 1.28 10.60 -12.50
CA SER A 798 0.56 9.99 -13.59
C SER A 798 0.46 8.47 -13.45
N ASN A 799 -0.51 7.85 -14.10
CA ASN A 799 -0.72 6.41 -14.07
C ASN A 799 0.29 5.69 -14.95
N ASN A 800 0.96 4.65 -14.41
CA ASN A 800 1.91 3.94 -15.24
C ASN A 800 2.25 2.54 -14.71
N GLU A 801 1.48 1.54 -15.12
CA GLU A 801 1.73 0.13 -14.80
C GLU A 801 3.11 -0.33 -15.28
N GLU A 802 3.59 0.27 -16.39
CA GLU A 802 4.84 -0.07 -17.03
C GLU A 802 6.05 0.30 -16.17
N LYS A 803 5.94 1.38 -15.37
CA LYS A 803 7.00 1.79 -14.42
C LYS A 803 7.15 0.80 -13.28
N ASP A 804 6.05 0.23 -12.80
CA ASP A 804 6.09 -0.77 -11.72
C ASP A 804 6.80 -2.05 -12.18
N ARG A 805 6.58 -2.46 -13.44
CA ARG A 805 7.27 -3.60 -14.03
C ARG A 805 8.75 -3.35 -14.35
N ALA A 806 9.14 -2.10 -14.51
CA ALA A 806 10.53 -1.71 -14.76
C ALA A 806 11.36 -1.55 -13.47
N ALA A 807 10.72 -1.35 -12.33
CA ALA A 807 11.38 -1.05 -11.07
C ALA A 807 11.59 -2.29 -10.17
N ASN A 808 10.91 -3.40 -10.50
CA ASN A 808 11.09 -4.71 -9.86
C ASN A 808 12.12 -5.53 -10.69
#